data_53368b0e6f4824b63ea5b3335c0641af
#
_entry.id   53368b0e6f4824b63ea5b3335c0641af
#
_cell.length_a   1.000
_cell.length_b   1.000
_cell.length_c   1.000
_cell.angle_alpha   90.00
_cell.angle_beta   90.00
_cell.angle_gamma   90.00
#
_symmetry.space_group_name_H-M   'P 1'
#
loop_
_entity.id
_entity.type
_entity.pdbx_description
1 polymer ?
#
loop_
_entity_poly.entity_id
_entity_poly.type
_entity_poly.pdbx_seq_one_letter_code
_entity_poly.pdbx_strand_id
1 'polypeptide(L)'
;MEENIKLFKYIKMQNWKEFENNLNNTIDLNIKDEHNNYLIQYIILYNNLDILKKILKYNIELDWLDNEGRSILYIPIKYGYIEIIKILIDEDNNKIGESILNIKDTYNNFPLHYALFFKNLEIFNILEEKANLYIFDKNKNSIYHIITKNKNFDFVEKLINHKLNINLKNLNYETPLHIACIYDLNNFIELYINLKCEVDIKEKSGGLNEIMICILNRNNKGFDIISTRKNEIDFNTQDFEGNTCLHLAIIDNNFEIINKIIKLDISLNLDIYNLDGNTALHIIFHKIFYENINEVNYDIKYFLKNTNLNIQNNDGETIWHYLISTRVFRSNFDILINKKNNLFIIDKKNKTPYDLLINTKNKDDIEQVLNILSNSYLNLLGKKNQDIWIIDWEKICSKPNANKNKCLSLIKSYIIKNSISIPFKKKYYCIEINNPKFNKITTFTGITLDVITCYIVLQKNNKSLLTSITDDFVVNENINQFYKKIGIIKDLKGEYLNFEFFWIFHREFWPTNIDKIINTFIKSDKIIFAIPIGIDLENGSHANIIIIDKQFKIIERFEPNGSNEPVNFYYNKNLLDFKIKNYLENFFPDYEYLEPHNFLPAIGFQTLEMIENKKMKKIGDPGGFCVGWCLWYLEQRIKYMVNPKKLAYKLIIKIKAKNISFKNLIRSYVNELLQQCRDPILQELNLDINDIINENVDDNKYNEIQKMIEIEINNF
;
A
#
# COMPACT_ATOMS: atom_id res chain seq x y z
N MET A 1 -19.79 -40.28 30.50
CA MET A 1 -20.34 -39.04 29.94
C MET A 1 -20.87 -38.09 31.03
N GLU A 2 -21.70 -38.57 31.99
CA GLU A 2 -22.21 -37.71 33.11
C GLU A 2 -21.10 -37.18 34.03
N GLU A 3 -20.06 -37.98 34.31
CA GLU A 3 -18.93 -37.54 35.12
C GLU A 3 -18.13 -36.41 34.47
N ASN A 4 -17.90 -36.51 33.15
CA ASN A 4 -17.22 -35.49 32.39
C ASN A 4 -17.95 -34.15 32.42
N ILE A 5 -19.29 -34.17 32.27
CA ILE A 5 -20.13 -32.96 32.35
C ILE A 5 -20.03 -32.32 33.73
N LYS A 6 -19.97 -33.11 34.80
CA LYS A 6 -19.78 -32.60 36.14
C LYS A 6 -18.43 -31.93 36.37
N LEU A 7 -17.35 -32.50 35.82
CA LEU A 7 -16.02 -31.90 35.93
C LEU A 7 -15.95 -30.53 35.24
N PHE A 8 -16.48 -30.41 34.03
CA PHE A 8 -16.56 -29.10 33.32
C PHE A 8 -17.42 -28.09 34.12
N LYS A 9 -18.54 -28.53 34.70
CA LYS A 9 -19.39 -27.65 35.52
C LYS A 9 -18.63 -27.12 36.70
N TYR A 10 -17.90 -27.96 37.47
CA TYR A 10 -17.12 -27.51 38.62
C TYR A 10 -16.04 -26.52 38.25
N ILE A 11 -15.33 -26.75 37.15
CA ILE A 11 -14.28 -25.84 36.64
C ILE A 11 -14.90 -24.50 36.22
N LYS A 12 -15.96 -24.52 35.38
CA LYS A 12 -16.63 -23.29 34.92
C LYS A 12 -17.20 -22.46 36.08
N MET A 13 -17.59 -23.09 37.16
CA MET A 13 -18.02 -22.44 38.42
C MET A 13 -16.87 -22.12 39.38
N GLN A 14 -15.62 -22.45 39.01
CA GLN A 14 -14.42 -22.33 39.86
C GLN A 14 -14.57 -23.03 41.24
N ASN A 15 -15.38 -24.07 41.32
CA ASN A 15 -15.52 -24.87 42.53
C ASN A 15 -14.43 -25.95 42.56
N TRP A 16 -13.22 -25.51 42.87
CA TRP A 16 -12.02 -26.33 42.84
C TRP A 16 -12.05 -27.48 43.86
N LYS A 17 -12.68 -27.29 45.01
CA LYS A 17 -12.80 -28.32 46.03
C LYS A 17 -13.63 -29.51 45.55
N GLU A 18 -14.79 -29.24 44.94
CA GLU A 18 -15.60 -30.31 44.33
C GLU A 18 -14.95 -30.95 43.13
N PHE A 19 -14.22 -30.16 42.34
CA PHE A 19 -13.42 -30.70 41.25
C PHE A 19 -12.38 -31.70 41.77
N GLU A 20 -11.61 -31.35 42.81
CA GLU A 20 -10.60 -32.23 43.43
C GLU A 20 -11.19 -33.49 44.01
N ASN A 21 -12.32 -33.38 44.74
CA ASN A 21 -13.01 -34.50 45.35
C ASN A 21 -13.49 -35.56 44.31
N ASN A 22 -13.68 -35.13 43.06
CA ASN A 22 -14.12 -36.01 41.99
C ASN A 22 -12.97 -36.50 41.11
N LEU A 23 -11.71 -36.15 41.39
CA LEU A 23 -10.54 -36.71 40.67
C LEU A 23 -10.23 -38.12 41.21
N ASN A 24 -10.13 -39.11 40.35
CA ASN A 24 -9.67 -40.42 40.65
C ASN A 24 -8.80 -40.99 39.53
N ASN A 25 -8.00 -42.00 39.76
CA ASN A 25 -7.02 -42.57 38.84
C ASN A 25 -7.63 -43.26 37.62
N THR A 26 -8.94 -43.38 37.53
CA THR A 26 -9.64 -44.05 36.42
C THR A 26 -10.26 -43.09 35.45
N ILE A 27 -10.22 -41.75 35.75
CA ILE A 27 -10.81 -40.73 34.89
C ILE A 27 -9.84 -40.30 33.82
N ASP A 28 -10.27 -40.35 32.57
CA ASP A 28 -9.58 -39.69 31.47
C ASP A 28 -9.88 -38.16 31.54
N LEU A 29 -8.82 -37.36 31.70
CA LEU A 29 -8.89 -35.89 31.78
C LEU A 29 -8.63 -35.23 30.41
N ASN A 30 -8.31 -35.97 29.34
CA ASN A 30 -8.15 -35.47 27.99
C ASN A 30 -9.49 -35.25 27.25
N ILE A 31 -10.50 -34.86 27.99
CA ILE A 31 -11.87 -34.67 27.56
C ILE A 31 -12.14 -33.25 27.04
N LYS A 32 -13.12 -33.17 26.12
CA LYS A 32 -13.56 -31.92 25.50
C LYS A 32 -15.01 -31.62 25.86
N ASP A 33 -15.33 -30.32 25.96
CA ASP A 33 -16.72 -29.87 26.08
C ASP A 33 -17.43 -29.77 24.71
N GLU A 34 -18.68 -29.33 24.73
CA GLU A 34 -19.53 -29.12 23.54
C GLU A 34 -18.98 -28.08 22.56
N HIS A 35 -18.04 -27.24 23.00
CA HIS A 35 -17.33 -26.24 22.18
C HIS A 35 -15.94 -26.71 21.74
N ASN A 36 -15.64 -27.98 21.93
CA ASN A 36 -14.36 -28.59 21.57
C ASN A 36 -13.16 -28.09 22.38
N ASN A 37 -13.39 -27.49 23.56
CA ASN A 37 -12.33 -27.06 24.47
C ASN A 37 -11.94 -28.18 25.42
N TYR A 38 -10.64 -28.37 25.61
CA TYR A 38 -10.11 -29.33 26.60
C TYR A 38 -10.29 -28.82 28.02
N LEU A 39 -10.44 -29.75 28.95
CA LEU A 39 -10.59 -29.44 30.39
C LEU A 39 -9.41 -28.60 30.91
N ILE A 40 -8.19 -28.97 30.56
CA ILE A 40 -6.98 -28.24 30.98
C ILE A 40 -6.94 -26.78 30.47
N GLN A 41 -7.58 -26.44 29.34
CA GLN A 41 -7.66 -25.05 28.87
C GLN A 41 -8.33 -24.14 29.86
N TYR A 42 -9.40 -24.59 30.51
CA TYR A 42 -10.09 -23.81 31.54
C TYR A 42 -9.24 -23.61 32.77
N ILE A 43 -8.48 -24.64 33.21
CA ILE A 43 -7.57 -24.54 34.35
C ILE A 43 -6.49 -23.51 34.10
N ILE A 44 -5.92 -23.54 32.90
CA ILE A 44 -4.92 -22.54 32.44
C ILE A 44 -5.58 -21.16 32.36
N LEU A 45 -6.76 -21.05 31.78
CA LEU A 45 -7.47 -19.77 31.61
C LEU A 45 -7.73 -19.09 32.94
N TYR A 46 -8.10 -19.87 33.97
CA TYR A 46 -8.32 -19.37 35.36
C TYR A 46 -7.03 -19.23 36.16
N ASN A 47 -5.86 -19.47 35.56
CA ASN A 47 -4.54 -19.36 36.21
C ASN A 47 -4.42 -20.15 37.52
N ASN A 48 -4.99 -21.35 37.59
CA ASN A 48 -4.96 -22.14 38.81
C ASN A 48 -3.77 -23.13 38.82
N LEU A 49 -2.66 -22.67 39.43
CA LEU A 49 -1.41 -23.43 39.52
C LEU A 49 -1.52 -24.74 40.29
N ASP A 50 -2.26 -24.71 41.39
CA ASP A 50 -2.38 -25.87 42.29
C ASP A 50 -3.14 -27.01 41.62
N ILE A 51 -4.23 -26.68 40.97
CA ILE A 51 -5.01 -27.65 40.19
C ILE A 51 -4.22 -28.15 39.00
N LEU A 52 -3.52 -27.25 38.29
CA LEU A 52 -2.67 -27.63 37.14
C LEU A 52 -1.63 -28.68 37.58
N LYS A 53 -0.89 -28.40 38.67
CA LYS A 53 0.13 -29.36 39.21
C LYS A 53 -0.49 -30.68 39.65
N LYS A 54 -1.74 -30.70 40.07
CA LYS A 54 -2.45 -31.93 40.44
C LYS A 54 -2.83 -32.75 39.23
N ILE A 55 -3.42 -32.11 38.21
CA ILE A 55 -3.88 -32.84 37.03
C ILE A 55 -2.71 -33.35 36.15
N LEU A 56 -1.56 -32.66 36.13
CA LEU A 56 -0.37 -33.11 35.40
C LEU A 56 0.22 -34.43 35.96
N LYS A 57 -0.18 -34.88 37.16
CA LYS A 57 0.16 -36.21 37.69
C LYS A 57 -0.62 -37.33 36.99
N TYR A 58 -1.66 -37.01 36.24
CA TYR A 58 -2.42 -37.92 35.41
C TYR A 58 -1.84 -37.89 34.00
N ASN A 59 -2.21 -38.83 33.15
CA ASN A 59 -1.73 -38.91 31.76
C ASN A 59 -2.40 -37.84 30.89
N ILE A 60 -1.98 -36.57 31.05
CA ILE A 60 -2.50 -35.43 30.29
C ILE A 60 -1.71 -35.29 28.97
N GLU A 61 -2.41 -35.23 27.84
CA GLU A 61 -1.83 -34.85 26.56
C GLU A 61 -1.57 -33.34 26.55
N LEU A 62 -0.36 -32.89 26.10
CA LEU A 62 0.02 -31.48 26.02
C LEU A 62 0.06 -30.97 24.58
N ASP A 63 0.01 -31.85 23.60
CA ASP A 63 0.12 -31.57 22.16
C ASP A 63 -1.22 -31.23 21.50
N TRP A 64 -2.28 -31.03 22.29
CA TRP A 64 -3.58 -30.65 21.76
C TRP A 64 -3.59 -29.25 21.13
N LEU A 65 -4.47 -29.06 20.18
CA LEU A 65 -4.68 -27.79 19.48
C LEU A 65 -6.11 -27.29 19.73
N ASP A 66 -6.24 -25.97 19.82
CA ASP A 66 -7.56 -25.34 19.82
C ASP A 66 -8.17 -25.26 18.40
N ASN A 67 -9.33 -24.64 18.26
CA ASN A 67 -10.03 -24.50 16.99
C ASN A 67 -9.27 -23.68 15.93
N GLU A 68 -8.26 -22.89 16.34
CA GLU A 68 -7.37 -22.13 15.46
C GLU A 68 -6.02 -22.82 15.26
N GLY A 69 -5.87 -24.06 15.74
CA GLY A 69 -4.63 -24.80 15.67
C GLY A 69 -3.54 -24.33 16.65
N ARG A 70 -3.87 -23.51 17.65
CA ARG A 70 -2.91 -22.97 18.61
C ARG A 70 -2.63 -23.99 19.71
N SER A 71 -1.37 -24.06 20.13
CA SER A 71 -0.93 -24.96 21.20
C SER A 71 -1.39 -24.51 22.58
N ILE A 72 -1.26 -25.41 23.53
CA ILE A 72 -1.54 -25.17 24.98
C ILE A 72 -0.84 -23.90 25.52
N LEU A 73 0.29 -23.50 24.95
CA LEU A 73 1.05 -22.32 25.37
C LEU A 73 0.40 -20.98 24.98
N TYR A 74 -0.57 -20.96 24.04
CA TYR A 74 -1.16 -19.71 23.59
C TYR A 74 -1.82 -18.91 24.72
N ILE A 75 -2.68 -19.54 25.51
CA ILE A 75 -3.41 -18.87 26.60
C ILE A 75 -2.44 -18.28 27.65
N PRO A 76 -1.49 -19.05 28.22
CA PRO A 76 -0.60 -18.50 29.23
C PRO A 76 0.36 -17.45 28.67
N ILE A 77 0.77 -17.51 27.40
CA ILE A 77 1.55 -16.44 26.76
C ILE A 77 0.72 -15.16 26.63
N LYS A 78 -0.54 -15.30 26.17
CA LYS A 78 -1.45 -14.16 25.99
C LYS A 78 -1.69 -13.38 27.29
N TYR A 79 -1.88 -14.09 28.38
CA TYR A 79 -2.21 -13.48 29.68
C TYR A 79 -1.00 -13.28 30.61
N GLY A 80 0.19 -13.66 30.18
CA GLY A 80 1.42 -13.46 30.97
C GLY A 80 1.59 -14.41 32.13
N TYR A 81 1.07 -15.66 32.06
CA TYR A 81 1.12 -16.64 33.17
C TYR A 81 2.45 -17.40 33.20
N ILE A 82 3.50 -16.73 33.64
CA ILE A 82 4.90 -17.19 33.57
C ILE A 82 5.09 -18.56 34.26
N GLU A 83 4.54 -18.74 35.47
CA GLU A 83 4.70 -19.99 36.19
C GLU A 83 4.00 -21.16 35.50
N ILE A 84 2.86 -20.95 34.87
CA ILE A 84 2.19 -21.96 34.05
C ILE A 84 3.07 -22.35 32.87
N ILE A 85 3.67 -21.38 32.19
CA ILE A 85 4.56 -21.63 31.04
C ILE A 85 5.74 -22.50 31.46
N LYS A 86 6.40 -22.17 32.57
CA LYS A 86 7.52 -22.95 33.07
C LYS A 86 7.12 -24.40 33.38
N ILE A 87 5.99 -24.58 34.10
CA ILE A 87 5.47 -25.91 34.42
C ILE A 87 5.17 -26.73 33.16
N LEU A 88 4.52 -26.13 32.20
CA LEU A 88 4.18 -26.84 30.94
C LEU A 88 5.43 -27.22 30.13
N ILE A 89 6.44 -26.35 30.08
CA ILE A 89 7.72 -26.63 29.41
C ILE A 89 8.50 -27.74 30.14
N ASP A 90 8.52 -27.72 31.49
CA ASP A 90 9.22 -28.73 32.25
C ASP A 90 8.52 -30.09 32.12
N GLU A 91 7.20 -30.14 32.06
CA GLU A 91 6.44 -31.34 31.80
C GLU A 91 6.63 -31.89 30.40
N ASP A 92 6.70 -31.00 29.39
CA ASP A 92 6.96 -31.36 27.99
C ASP A 92 8.34 -32.01 27.79
N ASN A 93 9.37 -31.51 28.49
CA ASN A 93 10.73 -32.08 28.45
C ASN A 93 10.80 -33.54 28.94
N ASN A 94 9.82 -33.98 29.72
CA ASN A 94 9.75 -35.35 30.22
C ASN A 94 9.00 -36.32 29.28
N LYS A 95 8.44 -35.81 28.17
CA LYS A 95 7.66 -36.59 27.21
C LYS A 95 8.44 -36.87 25.92
N ILE A 96 8.11 -37.98 25.29
CA ILE A 96 8.65 -38.33 23.98
C ILE A 96 7.65 -37.82 22.93
N GLY A 97 8.07 -36.86 22.10
CA GLY A 97 7.22 -36.31 21.04
C GLY A 97 7.75 -34.97 20.50
N GLU A 98 6.95 -34.31 19.65
CA GLU A 98 7.26 -32.98 19.19
C GLU A 98 7.02 -31.98 20.34
N SER A 99 8.01 -31.17 20.64
CA SER A 99 7.91 -30.20 21.74
C SER A 99 6.80 -29.17 21.49
N ILE A 100 5.99 -28.90 22.53
CA ILE A 100 4.93 -27.87 22.51
C ILE A 100 5.45 -26.50 22.13
N LEU A 101 6.75 -26.23 22.25
CA LEU A 101 7.43 -25.02 21.82
C LEU A 101 7.49 -24.83 20.30
N ASN A 102 7.40 -25.95 19.56
CA ASN A 102 7.56 -25.96 18.10
C ASN A 102 6.27 -26.31 17.35
N ILE A 103 5.15 -26.42 18.07
CA ILE A 103 3.82 -26.59 17.48
C ILE A 103 3.39 -25.25 16.84
N LYS A 104 3.04 -25.30 15.57
CA LYS A 104 2.56 -24.13 14.82
C LYS A 104 1.04 -24.17 14.66
N ASP A 105 0.42 -22.98 14.72
CA ASP A 105 -0.99 -22.82 14.41
C ASP A 105 -1.29 -22.92 12.91
N THR A 106 -2.56 -22.77 12.53
CA THR A 106 -3.01 -22.78 11.13
C THR A 106 -2.40 -21.65 10.28
N TYR A 107 -1.75 -20.66 10.90
CA TYR A 107 -1.08 -19.52 10.25
C TYR A 107 0.43 -19.61 10.29
N ASN A 108 0.97 -20.78 10.68
CA ASN A 108 2.38 -20.99 10.96
C ASN A 108 2.95 -20.10 12.08
N ASN A 109 2.12 -19.62 13.02
CA ASN A 109 2.65 -18.97 14.19
C ASN A 109 3.03 -20.01 15.25
N PHE A 110 4.20 -19.85 15.78
CA PHE A 110 4.75 -20.64 16.88
C PHE A 110 4.53 -19.92 18.22
N PRO A 111 4.61 -20.60 19.37
CA PRO A 111 4.53 -19.96 20.68
C PRO A 111 5.44 -18.74 20.83
N LEU A 112 6.66 -18.80 20.28
CA LEU A 112 7.60 -17.68 20.29
C LEU A 112 7.07 -16.44 19.52
N HIS A 113 6.32 -16.63 18.41
CA HIS A 113 5.68 -15.53 17.69
C HIS A 113 4.65 -14.82 18.58
N TYR A 114 3.89 -15.54 19.40
CA TYR A 114 2.93 -14.94 20.32
C TYR A 114 3.60 -14.12 21.42
N ALA A 115 4.76 -14.58 21.97
CA ALA A 115 5.54 -13.79 22.92
C ALA A 115 5.96 -12.43 22.32
N LEU A 116 6.33 -12.41 21.03
CA LEU A 116 6.64 -11.18 20.30
C LEU A 116 5.40 -10.31 20.06
N PHE A 117 4.26 -10.90 19.70
CA PHE A 117 3.00 -10.17 19.50
C PHE A 117 2.52 -9.48 20.78
N PHE A 118 2.53 -10.20 21.88
CA PHE A 118 2.08 -9.67 23.19
C PHE A 118 3.17 -8.85 23.89
N LYS A 119 4.35 -8.68 23.26
CA LYS A 119 5.47 -7.86 23.76
C LYS A 119 5.95 -8.24 25.16
N ASN A 120 5.92 -9.51 25.49
CA ASN A 120 6.34 -10.00 26.79
C ASN A 120 7.78 -10.52 26.72
N LEU A 121 8.73 -9.66 27.12
CA LEU A 121 10.16 -9.97 27.07
C LEU A 121 10.54 -11.10 28.05
N GLU A 122 9.90 -11.20 29.19
CA GLU A 122 10.20 -12.26 30.17
C GLU A 122 9.80 -13.64 29.64
N ILE A 123 8.59 -13.73 29.05
CA ILE A 123 8.14 -14.96 28.39
C ILE A 123 9.04 -15.28 27.18
N PHE A 124 9.38 -14.28 26.39
CA PHE A 124 10.26 -14.45 25.26
C PHE A 124 11.60 -15.07 25.69
N ASN A 125 12.23 -14.55 26.74
CA ASN A 125 13.51 -15.06 27.27
C ASN A 125 13.38 -16.54 27.72
N ILE A 126 12.25 -16.93 28.32
CA ILE A 126 12.02 -18.33 28.72
C ILE A 126 11.89 -19.25 27.49
N LEU A 127 11.19 -18.78 26.46
CA LEU A 127 10.97 -19.58 25.25
C LEU A 127 12.23 -19.64 24.36
N GLU A 128 12.97 -18.54 24.23
CA GLU A 128 14.16 -18.39 23.38
C GLU A 128 15.22 -19.43 23.70
N GLU A 129 15.40 -19.78 24.99
CA GLU A 129 16.42 -20.75 25.40
C GLU A 129 16.20 -22.17 24.85
N LYS A 130 14.95 -22.52 24.54
CA LYS A 130 14.57 -23.91 24.18
C LYS A 130 13.85 -24.01 22.85
N ALA A 131 13.25 -22.93 22.33
CA ALA A 131 12.50 -22.93 21.09
C ALA A 131 13.42 -22.84 19.86
N ASN A 132 12.92 -23.33 18.73
CA ASN A 132 13.58 -23.09 17.45
C ASN A 132 13.44 -21.61 17.04
N LEU A 133 14.56 -20.91 16.84
CA LEU A 133 14.57 -19.52 16.40
C LEU A 133 14.48 -19.35 14.88
N TYR A 134 14.67 -20.44 14.11
CA TYR A 134 14.53 -20.46 12.65
C TYR A 134 13.07 -20.71 12.24
N ILE A 135 12.17 -19.91 12.81
CA ILE A 135 10.74 -20.00 12.57
C ILE A 135 10.28 -18.91 11.60
N PHE A 136 9.25 -19.25 10.82
CA PHE A 136 8.65 -18.35 9.84
C PHE A 136 7.14 -18.40 9.98
N ASP A 137 6.50 -17.22 9.93
CA ASP A 137 5.05 -17.15 9.80
C ASP A 137 4.58 -17.55 8.40
N LYS A 138 3.27 -17.53 8.13
CA LYS A 138 2.66 -17.82 6.83
C LYS A 138 3.25 -16.98 5.68
N ASN A 139 3.63 -15.72 5.96
CA ASN A 139 4.22 -14.79 4.99
C ASN A 139 5.74 -14.97 4.84
N LYS A 140 6.31 -16.02 5.42
CA LYS A 140 7.76 -16.24 5.54
C LYS A 140 8.50 -15.11 6.26
N ASN A 141 7.82 -14.36 7.13
CA ASN A 141 8.50 -13.43 7.99
C ASN A 141 9.35 -14.20 9.00
N SER A 142 10.63 -13.89 9.05
CA SER A 142 11.54 -14.39 10.10
C SER A 142 11.29 -13.61 11.40
N ILE A 143 11.87 -14.09 12.48
CA ILE A 143 11.79 -13.45 13.80
C ILE A 143 12.20 -11.96 13.74
N TYR A 144 13.22 -11.58 12.96
CA TYR A 144 13.63 -10.19 12.78
C TYR A 144 12.58 -9.35 12.07
N HIS A 145 11.86 -9.88 11.08
CA HIS A 145 10.76 -9.17 10.44
C HIS A 145 9.65 -8.85 11.45
N ILE A 146 9.29 -9.85 12.27
CA ILE A 146 8.21 -9.73 13.26
C ILE A 146 8.58 -8.72 14.34
N ILE A 147 9.79 -8.79 14.87
CA ILE A 147 10.29 -7.88 15.89
C ILE A 147 10.31 -6.43 15.37
N THR A 148 10.81 -6.23 14.15
CA THR A 148 10.86 -4.92 13.51
C THR A 148 9.45 -4.38 13.31
N LYS A 149 8.55 -5.18 12.76
CA LYS A 149 7.15 -4.80 12.52
C LYS A 149 6.44 -4.42 13.82
N ASN A 150 6.68 -5.15 14.90
CA ASN A 150 6.09 -4.91 16.22
C ASN A 150 6.80 -3.78 16.99
N LYS A 151 7.89 -3.21 16.45
CA LYS A 151 8.69 -2.15 17.08
C LYS A 151 9.32 -2.55 18.42
N ASN A 152 9.69 -3.80 18.55
CA ASN A 152 10.21 -4.38 19.78
C ASN A 152 11.74 -4.36 19.79
N PHE A 153 12.33 -3.20 19.96
CA PHE A 153 13.79 -3.01 19.85
C PHE A 153 14.57 -3.86 20.87
N ASP A 154 14.10 -3.96 22.10
CA ASP A 154 14.78 -4.71 23.17
C ASP A 154 14.96 -6.21 22.84
N PHE A 155 14.07 -6.79 22.03
CA PHE A 155 14.17 -8.18 21.61
C PHE A 155 15.29 -8.40 20.58
N VAL A 156 15.62 -7.38 19.78
CA VAL A 156 16.69 -7.50 18.78
C VAL A 156 18.04 -7.65 19.47
N GLU A 157 18.28 -6.87 20.51
CA GLU A 157 19.55 -6.93 21.27
C GLU A 157 19.81 -8.33 21.84
N LYS A 158 18.74 -9.04 22.25
CA LYS A 158 18.85 -10.43 22.74
C LYS A 158 19.24 -11.38 21.58
N LEU A 159 18.64 -11.22 20.42
CA LEU A 159 18.81 -12.13 19.29
C LEU A 159 20.16 -11.96 18.54
N ILE A 160 20.84 -10.83 18.70
CA ILE A 160 22.12 -10.57 18.01
C ILE A 160 23.15 -11.69 18.30
N ASN A 161 23.17 -12.19 19.53
CA ASN A 161 24.12 -13.22 19.96
C ASN A 161 23.87 -14.58 19.28
N HIS A 162 22.67 -14.85 18.78
CA HIS A 162 22.31 -16.09 18.09
C HIS A 162 22.75 -16.14 16.63
N LYS A 163 23.35 -15.06 16.10
CA LYS A 163 23.86 -14.97 14.70
C LYS A 163 22.83 -15.40 13.63
N LEU A 164 21.56 -15.14 13.86
CA LEU A 164 20.49 -15.42 12.90
C LEU A 164 20.68 -14.54 11.65
N ASN A 165 20.28 -15.08 10.48
CA ASN A 165 20.40 -14.33 9.23
C ASN A 165 19.42 -13.16 9.19
N ILE A 166 19.94 -11.93 9.22
CA ILE A 166 19.17 -10.67 9.14
C ILE A 166 18.77 -10.29 7.71
N ASN A 167 19.27 -11.01 6.69
CA ASN A 167 19.03 -10.73 5.27
C ASN A 167 17.94 -11.65 4.67
N LEU A 168 17.23 -12.41 5.51
CA LEU A 168 16.15 -13.25 5.05
C LEU A 168 15.06 -12.42 4.39
N LYS A 169 14.48 -12.96 3.32
CA LYS A 169 13.41 -12.32 2.55
C LYS A 169 12.09 -13.00 2.83
N ASN A 170 11.05 -12.23 3.12
CA ASN A 170 9.69 -12.72 3.23
C ASN A 170 9.09 -13.02 1.83
N LEU A 171 7.80 -13.39 1.75
CA LEU A 171 7.12 -13.66 0.46
C LEU A 171 7.10 -12.45 -0.48
N ASN A 172 7.19 -11.24 0.07
CA ASN A 172 7.24 -10.00 -0.69
C ASN A 172 8.67 -9.57 -1.04
N TYR A 173 9.66 -10.43 -0.79
CA TYR A 173 11.09 -10.15 -0.95
C TYR A 173 11.60 -9.00 -0.06
N GLU A 174 10.82 -8.61 0.96
CA GLU A 174 11.24 -7.63 1.95
C GLU A 174 12.22 -8.26 2.93
N THR A 175 13.25 -7.53 3.33
CA THR A 175 14.13 -7.86 4.46
C THR A 175 13.66 -7.12 5.72
N PRO A 176 14.16 -7.45 6.92
CA PRO A 176 13.90 -6.67 8.13
C PRO A 176 14.26 -5.18 7.96
N LEU A 177 15.30 -4.85 7.17
CA LEU A 177 15.65 -3.46 6.85
C LEU A 177 14.56 -2.75 6.04
N HIS A 178 13.94 -3.42 5.06
CA HIS A 178 12.77 -2.87 4.35
C HIS A 178 11.63 -2.53 5.32
N ILE A 179 11.32 -3.45 6.24
CA ILE A 179 10.29 -3.22 7.26
C ILE A 179 10.63 -2.01 8.13
N ALA A 180 11.91 -1.86 8.52
CA ALA A 180 12.36 -0.69 9.28
C ALA A 180 12.18 0.62 8.50
N CYS A 181 12.48 0.62 7.19
CA CYS A 181 12.28 1.77 6.30
C CYS A 181 10.79 2.11 6.11
N ILE A 182 9.93 1.09 5.94
CA ILE A 182 8.49 1.25 5.77
C ILE A 182 7.85 1.95 6.98
N TYR A 183 8.28 1.60 8.19
CA TYR A 183 7.71 2.12 9.43
C TYR A 183 8.49 3.27 10.06
N ASP A 184 9.48 3.87 9.36
CA ASP A 184 10.34 4.97 9.83
C ASP A 184 11.10 4.66 11.13
N LEU A 185 11.54 3.42 11.30
CA LEU A 185 12.19 2.94 12.51
C LEU A 185 13.70 3.17 12.45
N ASN A 186 14.14 4.42 12.61
CA ASN A 186 15.53 4.81 12.40
C ASN A 186 16.53 4.11 13.34
N ASN A 187 16.14 3.74 14.56
CA ASN A 187 16.95 2.93 15.46
C ASN A 187 17.19 1.51 14.92
N PHE A 188 16.18 0.87 14.30
CA PHE A 188 16.35 -0.42 13.64
C PHE A 188 17.19 -0.29 12.37
N ILE A 189 16.99 0.78 11.56
CA ILE A 189 17.80 1.04 10.36
C ILE A 189 19.27 1.14 10.76
N GLU A 190 19.58 1.97 11.77
CA GLU A 190 20.94 2.16 12.27
C GLU A 190 21.56 0.85 12.77
N LEU A 191 20.80 0.07 13.53
CA LEU A 191 21.26 -1.22 14.03
C LEU A 191 21.58 -2.19 12.89
N TYR A 192 20.68 -2.35 11.91
CA TYR A 192 20.90 -3.27 10.80
C TYR A 192 22.07 -2.86 9.91
N ILE A 193 22.24 -1.55 9.66
CA ILE A 193 23.41 -1.03 8.94
C ILE A 193 24.71 -1.32 9.69
N ASN A 194 24.72 -1.15 11.03
CA ASN A 194 25.88 -1.47 11.88
C ASN A 194 26.19 -2.98 11.91
N LEU A 195 25.17 -3.83 11.82
CA LEU A 195 25.31 -5.29 11.69
C LEU A 195 25.69 -5.73 10.28
N LYS A 196 25.95 -4.79 9.36
CA LYS A 196 26.34 -5.05 7.97
C LYS A 196 25.34 -5.91 7.20
N CYS A 197 24.04 -5.65 7.38
CA CYS A 197 23.02 -6.28 6.54
C CYS A 197 23.23 -5.99 5.05
N GLU A 198 22.68 -6.80 4.17
CA GLU A 198 22.64 -6.49 2.74
C GLU A 198 21.79 -5.25 2.48
N VAL A 199 22.18 -4.44 1.50
CA VAL A 199 21.48 -3.24 1.03
C VAL A 199 21.26 -3.33 -0.47
N ASP A 200 20.44 -2.45 -1.04
CA ASP A 200 20.06 -2.39 -2.46
C ASP A 200 19.27 -3.62 -2.93
N ILE A 201 18.45 -4.16 -2.04
CA ILE A 201 17.56 -5.28 -2.33
C ILE A 201 16.22 -4.73 -2.81
N LYS A 202 15.67 -5.29 -3.90
CA LYS A 202 14.35 -4.91 -4.41
C LYS A 202 13.27 -5.81 -3.83
N GLU A 203 12.23 -5.17 -3.27
CA GLU A 203 11.00 -5.87 -2.93
C GLU A 203 10.14 -6.16 -4.19
N LYS A 204 9.11 -7.01 -4.03
CA LYS A 204 8.38 -7.60 -5.16
C LYS A 204 7.21 -6.76 -5.68
N SER A 205 6.64 -5.86 -4.88
CA SER A 205 5.41 -5.15 -5.21
C SER A 205 5.64 -3.91 -6.09
N GLY A 206 6.71 -3.17 -5.86
CA GLY A 206 7.07 -1.95 -6.60
C GLY A 206 8.48 -2.00 -7.22
N GLY A 207 9.28 -3.02 -6.87
CA GLY A 207 10.69 -3.07 -7.22
C GLY A 207 11.53 -2.03 -6.48
N LEU A 208 11.08 -1.64 -5.28
CA LEU A 208 11.72 -0.63 -4.45
C LEU A 208 12.84 -1.23 -3.63
N ASN A 209 13.97 -0.55 -3.58
CA ASN A 209 15.00 -0.80 -2.57
C ASN A 209 14.77 0.08 -1.33
N GLU A 210 15.57 -0.11 -0.29
CA GLU A 210 15.45 0.56 1.00
C GLU A 210 15.56 2.08 0.90
N ILE A 211 16.45 2.59 0.04
CA ILE A 211 16.62 4.03 -0.23
C ILE A 211 15.34 4.61 -0.85
N MET A 212 14.76 3.93 -1.84
CA MET A 212 13.53 4.37 -2.48
C MET A 212 12.35 4.40 -1.51
N ILE A 213 12.26 3.41 -0.62
CA ILE A 213 11.25 3.38 0.44
C ILE A 213 11.41 4.57 1.39
N CYS A 214 12.64 4.87 1.83
CA CYS A 214 12.90 6.04 2.67
C CYS A 214 12.48 7.34 1.98
N ILE A 215 12.75 7.48 0.67
CA ILE A 215 12.35 8.66 -0.10
C ILE A 215 10.82 8.80 -0.14
N LEU A 216 10.11 7.72 -0.47
CA LEU A 216 8.65 7.72 -0.57
C LEU A 216 7.96 8.01 0.76
N ASN A 217 8.56 7.58 1.88
CA ASN A 217 8.10 7.85 3.24
C ASN A 217 8.53 9.20 3.79
N ARG A 218 9.37 9.95 3.06
CA ARG A 218 10.02 11.18 3.55
C ARG A 218 10.87 10.95 4.81
N ASN A 219 11.42 9.76 4.96
CA ASN A 219 12.35 9.44 6.03
C ASN A 219 13.77 9.88 5.66
N ASN A 220 14.04 11.18 5.78
CA ASN A 220 15.34 11.76 5.44
C ASN A 220 16.46 11.23 6.36
N LYS A 221 16.15 10.92 7.64
CA LYS A 221 17.11 10.34 8.57
C LYS A 221 17.48 8.90 8.18
N GLY A 222 16.50 8.08 7.81
CA GLY A 222 16.74 6.73 7.31
C GLY A 222 17.58 6.74 6.03
N PHE A 223 17.29 7.66 5.10
CA PHE A 223 18.11 7.89 3.92
C PHE A 223 19.57 8.19 4.28
N ASP A 224 19.81 9.10 5.24
CA ASP A 224 21.17 9.46 5.66
C ASP A 224 21.93 8.26 6.22
N ILE A 225 21.30 7.46 7.08
CA ILE A 225 21.90 6.28 7.69
C ILE A 225 22.30 5.26 6.60
N ILE A 226 21.39 4.93 5.68
CA ILE A 226 21.65 3.93 4.63
C ILE A 226 22.70 4.45 3.64
N SER A 227 22.68 5.75 3.32
CA SER A 227 23.64 6.39 2.41
C SER A 227 25.09 6.39 2.92
N THR A 228 25.33 6.07 4.20
CA THR A 228 26.70 5.82 4.69
C THR A 228 27.38 4.69 3.93
N ARG A 229 26.59 3.77 3.35
CA ARG A 229 27.05 2.64 2.53
C ARG A 229 26.86 2.87 1.02
N LYS A 230 26.99 4.11 0.56
CA LYS A 230 26.76 4.54 -0.84
C LYS A 230 27.51 3.74 -1.89
N ASN A 231 28.68 3.16 -1.56
CA ASN A 231 29.48 2.35 -2.49
C ASN A 231 28.87 0.96 -2.78
N GLU A 232 27.91 0.52 -1.99
CA GLU A 232 27.22 -0.76 -2.12
C GLU A 232 25.82 -0.61 -2.74
N ILE A 233 25.41 0.62 -3.06
CA ILE A 233 24.07 0.97 -3.55
C ILE A 233 24.19 1.54 -4.96
N ASP A 234 23.44 0.99 -5.91
CA ASP A 234 23.29 1.58 -7.24
C ASP A 234 22.12 2.58 -7.26
N PHE A 235 22.46 3.86 -7.17
CA PHE A 235 21.47 4.95 -7.24
C PHE A 235 20.80 5.12 -8.62
N ASN A 236 21.25 4.40 -9.63
CA ASN A 236 20.64 4.33 -10.96
C ASN A 236 19.62 3.17 -11.09
N THR A 237 19.52 2.34 -10.07
CA THR A 237 18.51 1.26 -10.01
C THR A 237 17.12 1.84 -10.23
N GLN A 238 16.30 1.17 -11.07
CA GLN A 238 14.95 1.59 -11.40
C GLN A 238 13.92 0.72 -10.68
N ASP A 239 12.84 1.34 -10.19
CA ASP A 239 11.64 0.66 -9.73
C ASP A 239 10.84 0.06 -10.91
N PHE A 240 9.67 -0.53 -10.64
CA PHE A 240 8.84 -1.12 -11.71
C PHE A 240 8.17 -0.10 -12.64
N GLU A 241 8.16 1.20 -12.27
CA GLU A 241 7.74 2.30 -13.15
C GLU A 241 8.93 2.96 -13.86
N GLY A 242 10.11 2.38 -13.73
CA GLY A 242 11.33 2.89 -14.34
C GLY A 242 11.92 4.11 -13.62
N ASN A 243 11.45 4.46 -12.41
CA ASN A 243 11.99 5.59 -11.68
C ASN A 243 13.23 5.19 -10.90
N THR A 244 14.26 6.02 -10.93
CA THR A 244 15.39 5.95 -10.00
C THR A 244 15.07 6.67 -8.69
N CYS A 245 15.90 6.52 -7.67
CA CYS A 245 15.76 7.26 -6.41
C CYS A 245 15.68 8.78 -6.64
N LEU A 246 16.41 9.32 -7.62
CA LEU A 246 16.36 10.74 -7.99
C LEU A 246 14.99 11.12 -8.61
N HIS A 247 14.44 10.29 -9.50
CA HIS A 247 13.07 10.49 -10.02
C HIS A 247 12.06 10.56 -8.89
N LEU A 248 12.09 9.60 -7.94
CA LEU A 248 11.18 9.55 -6.81
C LEU A 248 11.32 10.77 -5.89
N ALA A 249 12.55 11.20 -5.60
CA ALA A 249 12.79 12.39 -4.79
C ALA A 249 12.22 13.67 -5.43
N ILE A 250 12.35 13.81 -6.77
CA ILE A 250 11.77 14.92 -7.53
C ILE A 250 10.24 14.80 -7.56
N ILE A 251 9.69 13.62 -7.82
CA ILE A 251 8.24 13.36 -7.81
C ILE A 251 7.64 13.77 -6.46
N ASP A 252 8.31 13.49 -5.36
CA ASP A 252 7.86 13.80 -4.00
C ASP A 252 8.18 15.24 -3.54
N ASN A 253 8.84 16.06 -4.36
CA ASN A 253 9.33 17.39 -4.00
C ASN A 253 10.23 17.39 -2.75
N ASN A 254 11.00 16.33 -2.55
CA ASN A 254 11.93 16.24 -1.43
C ASN A 254 13.27 16.90 -1.77
N PHE A 255 13.29 18.24 -1.73
CA PHE A 255 14.48 19.04 -2.11
C PHE A 255 15.71 18.73 -1.27
N GLU A 256 15.52 18.35 0.00
CA GLU A 256 16.63 17.95 0.87
C GLU A 256 17.32 16.70 0.32
N ILE A 257 16.57 15.66 -0.01
CA ILE A 257 17.11 14.41 -0.57
C ILE A 257 17.70 14.63 -1.95
N ILE A 258 17.06 15.43 -2.82
CA ILE A 258 17.60 15.76 -4.15
C ILE A 258 19.00 16.36 -4.01
N ASN A 259 19.17 17.35 -3.14
CA ASN A 259 20.45 17.99 -2.90
C ASN A 259 21.49 17.03 -2.28
N LYS A 260 21.06 16.11 -1.42
CA LYS A 260 21.93 15.08 -0.85
C LYS A 260 22.42 14.13 -1.94
N ILE A 261 21.53 13.59 -2.78
CA ILE A 261 21.88 12.67 -3.88
C ILE A 261 22.91 13.32 -4.83
N ILE A 262 22.69 14.57 -5.22
CA ILE A 262 23.59 15.31 -6.10
C ILE A 262 24.99 15.48 -5.48
N LYS A 263 25.09 15.61 -4.15
CA LYS A 263 26.33 15.83 -3.42
C LYS A 263 27.06 14.54 -2.99
N LEU A 264 26.45 13.36 -3.18
CA LEU A 264 27.04 12.09 -2.71
C LEU A 264 28.32 11.67 -3.42
N ASP A 265 28.75 12.36 -4.48
CA ASP A 265 29.90 11.99 -5.31
C ASP A 265 29.81 10.53 -5.80
N ILE A 266 28.72 10.23 -6.46
CA ILE A 266 28.40 8.93 -7.06
C ILE A 266 28.16 9.09 -8.57
N SER A 267 28.31 8.00 -9.32
CA SER A 267 28.06 8.02 -10.77
C SER A 267 26.56 8.02 -11.06
N LEU A 268 25.94 9.21 -11.14
CA LEU A 268 24.53 9.36 -11.53
C LEU A 268 24.40 9.42 -13.04
N ASN A 269 23.52 8.59 -13.61
CA ASN A 269 23.10 8.68 -14.99
C ASN A 269 21.76 9.44 -15.10
N LEU A 270 21.81 10.73 -15.42
CA LEU A 270 20.63 11.59 -15.52
C LEU A 270 19.84 11.40 -16.82
N ASP A 271 20.31 10.58 -17.75
CA ASP A 271 19.64 10.24 -19.02
C ASP A 271 18.69 9.03 -18.88
N ILE A 272 18.67 8.38 -17.72
CA ILE A 272 17.68 7.34 -17.43
C ILE A 272 16.29 7.96 -17.44
N TYR A 273 15.36 7.28 -18.12
CA TYR A 273 13.96 7.68 -18.22
C TYR A 273 13.04 6.59 -17.66
N ASN A 274 11.96 7.03 -17.07
CA ASN A 274 10.93 6.14 -16.53
C ASN A 274 10.00 5.60 -17.64
N LEU A 275 8.98 4.81 -17.27
CA LEU A 275 8.02 4.27 -18.25
C LEU A 275 7.17 5.33 -18.97
N ASP A 276 7.11 6.56 -18.46
CA ASP A 276 6.53 7.71 -19.17
C ASP A 276 7.50 8.37 -20.14
N GLY A 277 8.72 7.83 -20.26
CA GLY A 277 9.79 8.40 -21.06
C GLY A 277 10.44 9.64 -20.42
N ASN A 278 10.06 10.00 -19.19
CA ASN A 278 10.57 11.18 -18.51
C ASN A 278 11.90 10.89 -17.85
N THR A 279 12.93 11.68 -18.18
CA THR A 279 14.13 11.80 -17.34
C THR A 279 13.81 12.65 -16.10
N ALA A 280 14.69 12.63 -15.10
CA ALA A 280 14.59 13.51 -13.94
C ALA A 280 14.32 14.98 -14.32
N LEU A 281 15.02 15.46 -15.35
CA LEU A 281 14.87 16.84 -15.83
C LEU A 281 13.49 17.10 -16.50
N HIS A 282 12.90 16.13 -17.20
CA HIS A 282 11.52 16.26 -17.71
C HIS A 282 10.52 16.46 -16.57
N ILE A 283 10.66 15.71 -15.47
CA ILE A 283 9.75 15.84 -14.31
C ILE A 283 9.93 17.21 -13.65
N ILE A 284 11.17 17.69 -13.50
CA ILE A 284 11.43 19.04 -12.97
C ILE A 284 10.72 20.11 -13.78
N PHE A 285 10.90 20.08 -15.10
CA PHE A 285 10.27 21.07 -15.98
C PHE A 285 8.75 20.97 -16.02
N HIS A 286 8.20 19.76 -15.96
CA HIS A 286 6.76 19.55 -15.83
C HIS A 286 6.23 20.23 -14.56
N LYS A 287 6.91 20.09 -13.42
CA LYS A 287 6.55 20.76 -12.18
C LYS A 287 6.67 22.27 -12.23
N ILE A 288 7.72 22.80 -12.83
CA ILE A 288 7.89 24.24 -13.05
C ILE A 288 6.77 24.80 -13.92
N PHE A 289 6.42 24.12 -15.00
CA PHE A 289 5.46 24.61 -15.99
C PHE A 289 4.00 24.50 -15.54
N TYR A 290 3.61 23.34 -14.96
CA TYR A 290 2.21 23.08 -14.59
C TYR A 290 1.87 23.37 -13.14
N GLU A 291 2.84 23.30 -12.24
CA GLU A 291 2.61 23.44 -10.79
C GLU A 291 3.08 24.80 -10.25
N ASN A 292 3.63 25.66 -11.10
CA ASN A 292 4.21 26.96 -10.73
C ASN A 292 5.27 26.87 -9.61
N ILE A 293 5.98 25.74 -9.54
CA ILE A 293 7.10 25.59 -8.60
C ILE A 293 8.27 26.41 -9.12
N ASN A 294 8.81 27.28 -8.28
CA ASN A 294 9.94 28.13 -8.68
C ASN A 294 11.18 27.30 -9.04
N GLU A 295 11.85 27.66 -10.13
CA GLU A 295 13.10 27.07 -10.58
C GLU A 295 14.22 27.09 -9.50
N VAL A 296 14.13 28.03 -8.56
CA VAL A 296 15.10 28.21 -7.45
C VAL A 296 15.19 26.99 -6.51
N ASN A 297 14.15 26.14 -6.49
CA ASN A 297 14.14 24.97 -5.62
C ASN A 297 14.98 23.80 -6.15
N TYR A 298 15.39 23.86 -7.44
CA TYR A 298 16.22 22.85 -8.08
C TYR A 298 17.56 23.46 -8.55
N ASP A 299 18.64 22.70 -8.47
CA ASP A 299 19.89 23.09 -9.16
C ASP A 299 19.76 22.80 -10.68
N ILE A 300 18.98 23.66 -11.36
CA ILE A 300 18.72 23.51 -12.80
C ILE A 300 20.04 23.48 -13.62
N LYS A 301 21.05 24.22 -13.20
CA LYS A 301 22.34 24.25 -13.88
C LYS A 301 23.04 22.90 -13.84
N TYR A 302 23.00 22.21 -12.70
CA TYR A 302 23.53 20.87 -12.56
C TYR A 302 22.83 19.89 -13.53
N PHE A 303 21.49 19.90 -13.54
CA PHE A 303 20.71 19.02 -14.42
C PHE A 303 20.94 19.32 -15.90
N LEU A 304 20.86 20.58 -16.32
CA LEU A 304 21.10 20.97 -17.73
C LEU A 304 22.51 20.58 -18.20
N LYS A 305 23.52 20.72 -17.32
CA LYS A 305 24.91 20.36 -17.64
C LYS A 305 25.07 18.85 -17.87
N ASN A 306 24.35 18.01 -17.12
CA ASN A 306 24.61 16.58 -17.07
C ASN A 306 23.57 15.71 -17.79
N THR A 307 22.48 16.26 -18.36
CA THR A 307 21.43 15.53 -19.08
C THR A 307 21.52 15.75 -20.60
N ASN A 308 21.15 14.74 -21.38
CA ASN A 308 20.90 14.86 -22.83
C ASN A 308 19.55 15.55 -23.10
N LEU A 309 19.57 16.77 -23.61
CA LEU A 309 18.39 17.60 -23.79
C LEU A 309 17.48 17.16 -24.96
N ASN A 310 17.88 16.18 -25.76
CA ASN A 310 17.16 15.69 -26.94
C ASN A 310 16.35 14.40 -26.67
N ILE A 311 16.39 13.87 -25.46
CA ILE A 311 15.57 12.71 -25.10
C ILE A 311 14.10 13.10 -25.15
N GLN A 312 13.27 12.30 -25.82
CA GLN A 312 11.83 12.47 -25.89
C GLN A 312 11.12 11.66 -24.81
N ASN A 313 10.18 12.29 -24.11
CA ASN A 313 9.22 11.56 -23.27
C ASN A 313 8.11 10.91 -24.13
N ASN A 314 7.13 10.27 -23.49
CA ASN A 314 6.03 9.61 -24.21
C ASN A 314 5.03 10.58 -24.86
N ASP A 315 5.10 11.86 -24.56
CA ASP A 315 4.38 12.92 -25.23
C ASP A 315 5.17 13.49 -26.44
N GLY A 316 6.37 12.96 -26.68
CA GLY A 316 7.28 13.42 -27.73
C GLY A 316 8.04 14.68 -27.35
N GLU A 317 7.82 15.19 -26.14
CA GLU A 317 8.44 16.42 -25.69
C GLU A 317 9.89 16.19 -25.31
N THR A 318 10.76 17.07 -25.75
CA THR A 318 12.16 17.15 -25.31
C THR A 318 12.31 18.27 -24.29
N ILE A 319 13.44 18.35 -23.62
CA ILE A 319 13.72 19.44 -22.66
C ILE A 319 13.58 20.81 -23.33
N TRP A 320 13.87 20.92 -24.63
CA TRP A 320 13.71 22.19 -25.35
C TRP A 320 12.26 22.67 -25.46
N HIS A 321 11.25 21.78 -25.52
CA HIS A 321 9.84 22.19 -25.47
C HIS A 321 9.52 22.95 -24.17
N TYR A 322 10.05 22.46 -23.05
CA TYR A 322 9.89 23.10 -21.75
C TYR A 322 10.76 24.36 -21.57
N LEU A 323 12.02 24.33 -22.03
CA LEU A 323 12.91 25.50 -21.95
C LEU A 323 12.30 26.73 -22.63
N ILE A 324 11.66 26.54 -23.79
CA ILE A 324 10.99 27.63 -24.51
C ILE A 324 9.74 28.08 -23.76
N SER A 325 8.90 27.15 -23.34
CA SER A 325 7.66 27.45 -22.64
C SER A 325 7.86 28.17 -21.30
N THR A 326 8.90 27.80 -20.57
CA THR A 326 9.26 28.38 -19.27
C THR A 326 10.23 29.57 -19.36
N ARG A 327 10.85 29.77 -20.51
CA ARG A 327 11.92 30.77 -20.77
C ARG A 327 13.19 30.59 -19.92
N VAL A 328 13.38 29.44 -19.31
CA VAL A 328 14.58 29.12 -18.48
C VAL A 328 15.87 29.15 -19.29
N PHE A 329 15.80 29.06 -20.64
CA PHE A 329 16.96 29.20 -21.51
C PHE A 329 17.68 30.57 -21.36
N ARG A 330 16.96 31.64 -20.94
CA ARG A 330 17.51 33.00 -20.78
C ARG A 330 18.60 33.07 -19.74
N SER A 331 18.41 32.38 -18.60
CA SER A 331 19.35 32.36 -17.46
C SER A 331 20.45 31.29 -17.59
N ASN A 332 20.38 30.41 -18.61
CA ASN A 332 21.27 29.26 -18.74
C ASN A 332 22.06 29.21 -20.06
N PHE A 333 22.25 30.37 -20.70
CA PHE A 333 22.91 30.53 -22.00
C PHE A 333 24.27 29.82 -22.05
N ASP A 334 25.14 30.06 -21.06
CA ASP A 334 26.53 29.54 -21.02
C ASP A 334 26.59 28.00 -20.99
N ILE A 335 25.58 27.35 -20.41
CA ILE A 335 25.51 25.90 -20.37
C ILE A 335 25.00 25.38 -21.72
N LEU A 336 23.94 25.98 -22.25
CA LEU A 336 23.24 25.51 -23.42
C LEU A 336 24.10 25.61 -24.70
N ILE A 337 24.98 26.62 -24.86
CA ILE A 337 25.89 26.73 -25.96
C ILE A 337 26.93 25.60 -26.05
N ASN A 338 27.14 24.86 -25.00
CA ASN A 338 28.07 23.75 -24.92
C ASN A 338 27.40 22.37 -25.06
N LYS A 339 26.08 22.35 -25.30
CA LYS A 339 25.29 21.11 -25.44
C LYS A 339 24.96 20.80 -26.90
N LYS A 340 24.72 19.53 -27.21
CA LYS A 340 24.16 19.09 -28.50
C LYS A 340 22.64 19.37 -28.46
N ASN A 341 22.21 20.41 -29.15
CA ASN A 341 20.83 20.89 -29.14
C ASN A 341 20.10 20.58 -30.46
N ASN A 342 18.90 20.01 -30.37
CA ASN A 342 18.03 19.79 -31.55
C ASN A 342 16.62 20.33 -31.28
N LEU A 343 16.21 21.34 -32.00
CA LEU A 343 14.88 21.98 -31.88
C LEU A 343 13.86 21.48 -32.91
N PHE A 344 14.19 20.45 -33.70
CA PHE A 344 13.35 19.96 -34.81
C PHE A 344 12.71 18.60 -34.52
N ILE A 345 12.76 18.16 -33.28
CA ILE A 345 12.09 16.95 -32.79
C ILE A 345 10.62 17.27 -32.47
N ILE A 346 9.67 16.55 -33.09
CA ILE A 346 8.23 16.84 -32.94
C ILE A 346 7.65 16.13 -31.72
N ASP A 347 6.71 16.80 -31.03
CA ASP A 347 5.87 16.23 -30.01
C ASP A 347 4.65 15.47 -30.59
N LYS A 348 3.80 14.90 -29.77
CA LYS A 348 2.56 14.20 -30.20
C LYS A 348 1.53 15.12 -30.89
N LYS A 349 1.66 16.44 -30.76
CA LYS A 349 0.81 17.45 -31.39
C LYS A 349 1.40 17.94 -32.70
N ASN A 350 2.45 17.25 -33.22
CA ASN A 350 3.23 17.65 -34.40
C ASN A 350 3.85 19.05 -34.31
N LYS A 351 4.27 19.45 -33.08
CA LYS A 351 4.96 20.72 -32.85
C LYS A 351 6.41 20.45 -32.49
N THR A 352 7.32 21.24 -33.05
CA THR A 352 8.72 21.27 -32.65
C THR A 352 8.96 22.35 -31.62
N PRO A 353 10.04 22.29 -30.80
CA PRO A 353 10.48 23.43 -30.01
C PRO A 353 10.64 24.71 -30.85
N TYR A 354 11.11 24.59 -32.08
CA TYR A 354 11.25 25.74 -32.99
C TYR A 354 9.89 26.37 -33.37
N ASP A 355 8.86 25.54 -33.61
CA ASP A 355 7.49 26.05 -33.85
C ASP A 355 6.94 26.78 -32.64
N LEU A 356 7.17 26.24 -31.43
CA LEU A 356 6.79 26.91 -30.18
C LEU A 356 7.49 28.26 -30.05
N LEU A 357 8.77 28.34 -30.36
CA LEU A 357 9.57 29.55 -30.29
C LEU A 357 9.04 30.63 -31.26
N ILE A 358 8.76 30.28 -32.50
CA ILE A 358 8.23 31.21 -33.50
C ILE A 358 6.84 31.72 -33.09
N ASN A 359 6.00 30.85 -32.54
CA ASN A 359 4.67 31.19 -32.09
C ASN A 359 4.66 32.21 -30.90
N THR A 360 5.77 32.36 -30.20
CA THR A 360 5.88 33.41 -29.14
C THR A 360 5.86 34.81 -29.75
N LYS A 361 6.22 34.98 -31.04
CA LYS A 361 6.39 36.25 -31.71
C LYS A 361 7.38 37.22 -31.05
N ASN A 362 8.17 36.73 -30.10
CA ASN A 362 9.17 37.49 -29.36
C ASN A 362 10.50 37.44 -30.13
N LYS A 363 10.88 38.54 -30.76
CA LYS A 363 12.11 38.62 -31.56
C LYS A 363 13.37 38.38 -30.75
N ASP A 364 13.41 38.86 -29.51
CA ASP A 364 14.56 38.71 -28.61
C ASP A 364 14.79 37.25 -28.22
N ASP A 365 13.70 36.54 -27.90
CA ASP A 365 13.75 35.11 -27.58
C ASP A 365 14.22 34.29 -28.79
N ILE A 366 13.68 34.59 -29.97
CA ILE A 366 14.07 33.93 -31.21
C ILE A 366 15.58 34.17 -31.50
N GLU A 367 16.03 35.41 -31.38
CA GLU A 367 17.45 35.77 -31.58
C GLU A 367 18.34 35.07 -30.57
N GLN A 368 17.98 35.05 -29.30
CA GLN A 368 18.77 34.42 -28.23
C GLN A 368 18.87 32.90 -28.43
N VAL A 369 17.77 32.21 -28.76
CA VAL A 369 17.79 30.76 -29.03
C VAL A 369 18.59 30.43 -30.25
N LEU A 370 18.47 31.22 -31.34
CA LEU A 370 19.30 31.04 -32.53
C LEU A 370 20.79 31.27 -32.25
N ASN A 371 21.12 32.19 -31.33
CA ASN A 371 22.50 32.40 -30.87
C ASN A 371 22.99 31.18 -30.06
N ILE A 372 22.16 30.61 -29.17
CA ILE A 372 22.52 29.38 -28.46
C ILE A 372 22.84 28.27 -29.46
N LEU A 373 21.94 28.00 -30.39
CA LEU A 373 22.12 26.93 -31.41
C LEU A 373 23.38 27.13 -32.25
N SER A 374 23.55 28.33 -32.81
CA SER A 374 24.68 28.59 -33.72
C SER A 374 26.02 28.49 -32.96
N ASN A 375 26.11 28.96 -31.71
CA ASN A 375 27.31 28.76 -30.91
C ASN A 375 27.52 27.30 -30.53
N SER A 376 26.43 26.57 -30.21
CA SER A 376 26.47 25.13 -29.92
C SER A 376 27.06 24.35 -31.10
N TYR A 377 26.55 24.59 -32.32
CA TYR A 377 27.10 23.95 -33.52
C TYR A 377 28.57 24.33 -33.76
N LEU A 378 28.93 25.58 -33.53
CA LEU A 378 30.31 26.03 -33.70
C LEU A 378 31.27 25.39 -32.69
N ASN A 379 30.84 25.26 -31.42
CA ASN A 379 31.63 24.66 -30.35
C ASN A 379 31.80 23.13 -30.50
N LEU A 380 30.93 22.49 -31.26
CA LEU A 380 30.96 21.06 -31.52
C LEU A 380 31.70 20.69 -32.83
N LEU A 381 32.14 21.68 -33.62
CA LEU A 381 32.92 21.47 -34.84
C LEU A 381 34.17 20.63 -34.53
N GLY A 382 34.38 19.56 -35.36
CA GLY A 382 35.54 18.69 -35.28
C GLY A 382 35.51 17.62 -34.18
N LYS A 383 34.45 17.50 -33.38
CA LYS A 383 34.27 16.41 -32.42
C LYS A 383 33.64 15.18 -33.10
N LYS A 384 34.31 14.02 -33.02
CA LYS A 384 33.79 12.74 -33.52
C LYS A 384 32.47 12.40 -32.81
N ASN A 385 31.43 12.13 -33.55
CA ASN A 385 30.03 11.78 -33.21
C ASN A 385 29.02 12.88 -33.57
N GLN A 386 29.03 13.26 -34.85
CA GLN A 386 28.02 14.12 -35.40
C GLN A 386 27.05 13.27 -36.24
N ASP A 387 25.80 13.17 -35.77
CA ASP A 387 24.73 12.70 -36.61
C ASP A 387 24.40 13.75 -37.70
N ILE A 388 24.61 13.41 -38.97
CA ILE A 388 23.86 13.77 -40.19
C ILE A 388 23.69 15.27 -40.59
N TRP A 389 24.19 16.26 -39.84
CA TRP A 389 24.02 17.67 -40.19
C TRP A 389 25.29 18.31 -40.80
N ILE A 390 26.11 17.51 -41.48
CA ILE A 390 27.36 17.94 -42.13
C ILE A 390 27.00 18.58 -43.45
N ILE A 391 27.11 19.90 -43.55
CA ILE A 391 26.83 20.58 -44.81
C ILE A 391 27.72 21.84 -44.96
N ASP A 392 27.69 22.43 -46.12
CA ASP A 392 28.56 23.45 -46.67
C ASP A 392 29.19 24.49 -45.72
N TRP A 393 28.52 24.87 -44.62
CA TRP A 393 29.09 25.79 -43.65
C TRP A 393 30.22 25.16 -42.82
N GLU A 394 30.25 23.85 -42.62
CA GLU A 394 31.30 23.15 -41.86
C GLU A 394 32.63 23.23 -42.61
N LYS A 395 32.61 23.12 -43.93
CA LYS A 395 33.81 23.31 -44.79
C LYS A 395 34.39 24.72 -44.71
N ILE A 396 33.53 25.71 -44.44
CA ILE A 396 33.95 27.12 -44.32
C ILE A 396 34.43 27.42 -42.91
N CYS A 397 33.74 26.95 -41.90
CA CYS A 397 33.94 27.30 -40.51
C CYS A 397 34.98 26.42 -39.81
N SER A 398 35.37 25.29 -40.34
CA SER A 398 36.48 24.45 -39.85
C SER A 398 37.89 24.98 -40.19
N LYS A 399 37.98 26.04 -41.02
CA LYS A 399 39.26 26.63 -41.38
C LYS A 399 39.88 27.41 -40.18
N PRO A 400 41.22 27.34 -39.97
CA PRO A 400 41.86 27.98 -38.82
C PRO A 400 41.61 29.49 -38.69
N ASN A 401 41.37 30.18 -39.80
CA ASN A 401 41.14 31.64 -39.84
C ASN A 401 39.69 32.04 -40.15
N ALA A 402 38.71 31.15 -39.90
CA ALA A 402 37.33 31.44 -40.21
C ALA A 402 36.79 32.58 -39.29
N ASN A 403 36.10 33.56 -39.92
CA ASN A 403 35.48 34.64 -39.15
C ASN A 403 34.28 34.11 -38.38
N LYS A 404 34.37 34.14 -37.06
CA LYS A 404 33.34 33.61 -36.14
C LYS A 404 31.94 34.19 -36.41
N ASN A 405 31.84 35.51 -36.64
CA ASN A 405 30.55 36.16 -36.87
C ASN A 405 29.94 35.73 -38.21
N LYS A 406 30.77 35.55 -39.25
CA LYS A 406 30.31 35.04 -40.53
C LYS A 406 29.83 33.60 -40.40
N CYS A 407 30.54 32.77 -39.64
CA CYS A 407 30.12 31.39 -39.36
C CYS A 407 28.80 31.32 -38.61
N LEU A 408 28.62 32.12 -37.56
CA LEU A 408 27.35 32.19 -36.83
C LEU A 408 26.18 32.61 -37.73
N SER A 409 26.38 33.56 -38.61
CA SER A 409 25.35 34.01 -39.56
C SER A 409 24.99 32.91 -40.59
N LEU A 410 25.96 32.16 -41.10
CA LEU A 410 25.74 31.02 -41.99
C LEU A 410 24.99 29.87 -41.30
N ILE A 411 25.35 29.56 -40.07
CA ILE A 411 24.69 28.53 -39.30
C ILE A 411 23.24 28.91 -38.99
N LYS A 412 22.99 30.17 -38.58
CA LYS A 412 21.63 30.68 -38.39
C LYS A 412 20.76 30.55 -39.65
N SER A 413 21.31 30.99 -40.80
CA SER A 413 20.61 30.90 -42.10
C SER A 413 20.31 29.43 -42.45
N TYR A 414 21.26 28.55 -42.17
CA TYR A 414 21.11 27.12 -42.42
C TYR A 414 20.03 26.51 -41.53
N ILE A 415 20.01 26.80 -40.19
CA ILE A 415 19.00 26.34 -39.26
C ILE A 415 17.60 26.74 -39.73
N ILE A 416 17.43 27.99 -40.13
CA ILE A 416 16.14 28.53 -40.61
C ILE A 416 15.68 27.84 -41.92
N LYS A 417 16.61 27.53 -42.82
CA LYS A 417 16.29 26.99 -44.14
C LYS A 417 16.02 25.47 -44.14
N ASN A 418 16.61 24.73 -43.20
CA ASN A 418 16.63 23.26 -43.22
C ASN A 418 15.97 22.63 -41.98
N SER A 419 14.88 23.23 -41.49
CA SER A 419 14.09 22.67 -40.37
C SER A 419 13.34 21.42 -40.82
N ILE A 420 13.97 20.25 -40.72
CA ILE A 420 13.34 18.95 -40.96
C ILE A 420 12.85 18.39 -39.63
N SER A 421 11.53 18.16 -39.53
CA SER A 421 10.94 17.55 -38.32
C SER A 421 11.24 16.05 -38.25
N ILE A 422 11.61 15.58 -37.04
CA ILE A 422 11.82 14.17 -36.74
C ILE A 422 10.52 13.59 -36.19
N PRO A 423 9.93 12.52 -36.77
CA PRO A 423 8.65 11.98 -36.37
C PRO A 423 8.70 11.34 -34.97
N PHE A 424 7.61 11.51 -34.23
CA PHE A 424 7.42 10.91 -32.93
C PHE A 424 6.97 9.44 -33.02
N LYS A 425 7.54 8.56 -32.21
CA LYS A 425 7.11 7.17 -32.07
C LYS A 425 6.52 6.97 -30.68
N LYS A 426 5.18 6.85 -30.59
CA LYS A 426 4.46 6.56 -29.33
C LYS A 426 4.88 5.20 -28.77
N LYS A 427 5.27 5.13 -27.51
CA LYS A 427 5.79 3.91 -26.90
C LYS A 427 4.88 3.22 -25.89
N TYR A 428 4.01 3.90 -25.12
CA TYR A 428 3.34 3.32 -23.95
C TYR A 428 1.92 3.87 -23.69
N TYR A 429 1.12 3.06 -22.96
CA TYR A 429 -0.22 3.43 -22.51
C TYR A 429 -0.11 4.28 -21.22
N CYS A 430 -0.76 5.42 -21.17
CA CYS A 430 -0.69 6.34 -20.05
C CYS A 430 -1.96 6.29 -19.19
N ILE A 431 -1.82 6.10 -17.88
CA ILE A 431 -2.87 6.30 -16.90
C ILE A 431 -2.97 7.80 -16.58
N GLU A 432 -4.18 8.38 -16.74
CA GLU A 432 -4.42 9.78 -16.42
C GLU A 432 -5.27 9.91 -15.16
N ILE A 433 -4.76 10.65 -14.16
CA ILE A 433 -5.50 11.03 -12.96
C ILE A 433 -5.79 12.52 -13.06
N ASN A 434 -7.06 12.89 -12.97
CA ASN A 434 -7.47 14.29 -13.01
C ASN A 434 -7.21 14.96 -11.65
N ASN A 435 -6.86 16.25 -11.67
CA ASN A 435 -6.81 17.04 -10.45
C ASN A 435 -8.23 17.16 -9.89
N PRO A 436 -8.46 16.81 -8.62
CA PRO A 436 -9.77 16.92 -8.01
C PRO A 436 -10.21 18.39 -7.90
N LYS A 437 -11.49 18.64 -8.08
CA LYS A 437 -12.08 19.93 -7.72
C LYS A 437 -12.03 20.03 -6.19
N PHE A 438 -11.35 21.04 -5.66
CA PHE A 438 -11.12 21.18 -4.24
C PHE A 438 -12.40 21.52 -3.48
N ASN A 439 -12.91 20.62 -2.64
CA ASN A 439 -13.94 20.88 -1.63
C ASN A 439 -13.30 20.79 -0.24
N LYS A 440 -13.38 21.90 0.52
CA LYS A 440 -12.74 22.01 1.85
C LYS A 440 -13.38 21.16 2.93
N ILE A 441 -14.66 20.80 2.78
CA ILE A 441 -15.45 20.09 3.79
C ILE A 441 -16.02 18.84 3.15
N THR A 442 -15.91 17.72 3.84
CA THR A 442 -16.58 16.46 3.47
C THR A 442 -17.63 16.13 4.52
N THR A 443 -18.77 15.64 4.06
CA THR A 443 -19.83 15.05 4.88
C THR A 443 -19.78 13.53 4.85
N PHE A 444 -18.74 12.95 4.29
CA PHE A 444 -18.53 11.50 4.32
C PHE A 444 -18.16 11.04 5.72
N THR A 445 -18.92 10.08 6.24
CA THR A 445 -18.78 9.54 7.60
C THR A 445 -18.37 8.07 7.62
N GLY A 446 -18.51 7.38 6.49
CA GLY A 446 -18.24 5.94 6.36
C GLY A 446 -19.29 5.04 7.00
N ILE A 447 -20.44 5.58 7.40
CA ILE A 447 -21.58 4.78 7.87
C ILE A 447 -22.19 4.00 6.70
N THR A 448 -23.01 3.00 7.02
CA THR A 448 -23.62 2.10 6.01
C THR A 448 -24.36 2.85 4.90
N LEU A 449 -25.05 3.95 5.22
CA LEU A 449 -25.74 4.79 4.22
C LEU A 449 -24.77 5.40 3.21
N ASP A 450 -23.61 5.90 3.64
CA ASP A 450 -22.56 6.44 2.76
C ASP A 450 -22.03 5.32 1.85
N VAL A 451 -21.78 4.14 2.44
CA VAL A 451 -21.21 3.00 1.73
C VAL A 451 -22.17 2.55 0.61
N ILE A 452 -23.42 2.25 0.96
CA ILE A 452 -24.40 1.72 0.00
C ILE A 452 -24.70 2.69 -1.14
N THR A 453 -24.89 3.99 -0.83
CA THR A 453 -25.20 5.00 -1.85
C THR A 453 -24.04 5.23 -2.80
N CYS A 454 -22.79 5.17 -2.32
CA CYS A 454 -21.61 5.24 -3.18
C CYS A 454 -21.49 4.04 -4.13
N TYR A 455 -21.73 2.82 -3.65
CA TYR A 455 -21.72 1.62 -4.51
C TYR A 455 -22.84 1.65 -5.55
N ILE A 456 -24.04 2.15 -5.21
CA ILE A 456 -25.14 2.36 -6.15
C ILE A 456 -24.68 3.28 -7.30
N VAL A 457 -24.07 4.41 -6.98
CA VAL A 457 -23.55 5.35 -7.98
C VAL A 457 -22.50 4.69 -8.87
N LEU A 458 -21.56 3.94 -8.29
CA LEU A 458 -20.54 3.24 -9.08
C LEU A 458 -21.15 2.22 -10.03
N GLN A 459 -22.14 1.43 -9.58
CA GLN A 459 -22.79 0.44 -10.42
C GLN A 459 -23.60 1.08 -11.53
N LYS A 460 -24.33 2.17 -11.26
CA LYS A 460 -25.05 2.96 -12.29
C LYS A 460 -24.13 3.49 -13.37
N ASN A 461 -22.99 4.03 -12.96
CA ASN A 461 -22.05 4.67 -13.86
C ASN A 461 -21.19 3.66 -14.66
N ASN A 462 -21.18 2.37 -14.28
CA ASN A 462 -20.28 1.36 -14.87
C ASN A 462 -21.02 0.08 -15.27
N LYS A 463 -21.36 -0.04 -16.54
CA LYS A 463 -22.08 -1.21 -17.10
C LYS A 463 -21.36 -2.55 -16.90
N SER A 464 -20.05 -2.56 -16.75
CA SER A 464 -19.24 -3.77 -16.55
C SER A 464 -19.18 -4.24 -15.09
N LEU A 465 -19.69 -3.43 -14.14
CA LEU A 465 -19.68 -3.70 -12.71
C LEU A 465 -20.98 -4.37 -12.26
N LEU A 466 -20.86 -5.35 -11.38
CA LEU A 466 -21.89 -5.85 -10.48
C LEU A 466 -21.36 -5.70 -9.04
N THR A 467 -22.23 -5.37 -8.10
CA THR A 467 -21.91 -5.35 -6.66
C THR A 467 -22.77 -6.37 -5.92
N SER A 468 -22.43 -6.66 -4.66
CA SER A 468 -23.25 -7.51 -3.79
C SER A 468 -24.49 -6.80 -3.25
N ILE A 469 -24.75 -5.57 -3.65
CA ILE A 469 -25.92 -4.81 -3.24
C ILE A 469 -27.17 -5.38 -3.88
N THR A 470 -28.20 -5.60 -3.05
CA THR A 470 -29.53 -6.03 -3.44
C THR A 470 -30.58 -5.18 -2.71
N ASP A 471 -31.85 -5.34 -3.07
CA ASP A 471 -33.00 -4.72 -2.40
C ASP A 471 -33.31 -5.33 -1.01
N ASP A 472 -32.46 -6.23 -0.52
CA ASP A 472 -32.57 -6.87 0.79
C ASP A 472 -31.85 -6.04 1.88
N PHE A 473 -32.52 -5.02 2.39
CA PHE A 473 -32.00 -4.10 3.42
C PHE A 473 -32.13 -4.62 4.84
N VAL A 474 -32.21 -5.91 5.03
CA VAL A 474 -32.26 -6.48 6.37
C VAL A 474 -30.85 -6.60 6.97
N VAL A 475 -30.79 -6.47 8.29
CA VAL A 475 -29.60 -6.79 9.06
C VAL A 475 -29.25 -8.26 8.83
N ASN A 476 -27.98 -8.56 8.66
CA ASN A 476 -27.53 -9.94 8.53
C ASN A 476 -27.90 -10.75 9.77
N GLU A 477 -28.84 -11.69 9.64
CA GLU A 477 -29.42 -12.43 10.77
C GLU A 477 -28.37 -13.24 11.54
N ASN A 478 -27.32 -13.72 10.87
CA ASN A 478 -26.25 -14.45 11.53
C ASN A 478 -25.45 -13.54 12.48
N ILE A 479 -25.29 -12.25 12.14
CA ILE A 479 -24.65 -11.26 13.01
C ILE A 479 -25.54 -10.95 14.20
N ASN A 480 -26.84 -10.75 13.96
CA ASN A 480 -27.81 -10.50 15.02
C ASN A 480 -27.84 -11.65 16.04
N GLN A 481 -27.87 -12.90 15.57
CA GLN A 481 -27.80 -14.08 16.44
C GLN A 481 -26.47 -14.18 17.19
N PHE A 482 -25.38 -13.81 16.56
CA PHE A 482 -24.05 -13.78 17.19
C PHE A 482 -24.02 -12.82 18.37
N TYR A 483 -24.44 -11.56 18.20
CA TYR A 483 -24.46 -10.58 19.27
C TYR A 483 -25.38 -11.00 20.43
N LYS A 484 -26.57 -11.51 20.11
CA LYS A 484 -27.47 -12.09 21.14
C LYS A 484 -26.81 -13.21 21.95
N LYS A 485 -26.06 -14.10 21.28
CA LYS A 485 -25.38 -15.23 21.90
C LYS A 485 -24.25 -14.81 22.86
N ILE A 486 -23.53 -13.72 22.56
CA ILE A 486 -22.48 -13.20 23.41
C ILE A 486 -22.99 -12.20 24.48
N GLY A 487 -24.33 -12.02 24.57
CA GLY A 487 -24.97 -11.17 25.60
C GLY A 487 -24.84 -9.67 25.35
N ILE A 488 -24.48 -9.25 24.13
CA ILE A 488 -24.43 -7.83 23.75
C ILE A 488 -25.78 -7.46 23.16
N ILE A 489 -26.51 -6.57 23.83
CA ILE A 489 -27.72 -5.95 23.31
C ILE A 489 -27.28 -4.71 22.54
N LYS A 490 -27.21 -4.80 21.21
CA LYS A 490 -26.88 -3.68 20.32
C LYS A 490 -28.11 -3.44 19.44
N ASP A 491 -28.56 -2.19 19.32
CA ASP A 491 -29.49 -1.83 18.28
C ASP A 491 -28.73 -1.80 16.95
N LEU A 492 -29.00 -2.80 16.10
CA LEU A 492 -28.32 -2.97 14.80
C LEU A 492 -29.04 -2.25 13.67
N LYS A 493 -30.01 -1.38 13.98
CA LYS A 493 -30.82 -0.68 12.99
C LYS A 493 -29.93 0.13 12.05
N GLY A 494 -29.99 -0.20 10.76
CA GLY A 494 -29.18 0.46 9.72
C GLY A 494 -27.70 0.10 9.68
N GLU A 495 -27.25 -0.81 10.55
CA GLU A 495 -25.89 -1.35 10.55
C GLU A 495 -25.90 -2.81 10.11
N TYR A 496 -24.74 -3.32 9.68
CA TYR A 496 -24.53 -4.73 9.30
C TYR A 496 -25.54 -5.25 8.28
N LEU A 497 -25.88 -4.43 7.29
CA LEU A 497 -26.84 -4.82 6.25
C LEU A 497 -26.33 -5.97 5.39
N ASN A 498 -27.25 -6.74 4.82
CA ASN A 498 -27.01 -8.01 4.13
C ASN A 498 -26.42 -7.86 2.71
N PHE A 499 -25.54 -6.87 2.48
CA PHE A 499 -24.80 -6.69 1.23
C PHE A 499 -23.29 -6.69 1.41
N GLU A 500 -22.80 -6.57 2.65
CA GLU A 500 -21.36 -6.58 2.97
C GLU A 500 -20.94 -7.92 3.55
N PHE A 501 -19.73 -8.35 3.23
CA PHE A 501 -19.06 -9.38 4.01
C PHE A 501 -18.52 -8.75 5.28
N PHE A 502 -18.87 -9.27 6.46
CA PHE A 502 -18.38 -8.77 7.73
C PHE A 502 -17.36 -9.70 8.37
N TRP A 503 -16.28 -9.09 8.88
CA TRP A 503 -15.28 -9.73 9.69
C TRP A 503 -15.33 -9.18 11.11
N ILE A 504 -16.02 -9.90 12.02
CA ILE A 504 -16.30 -9.44 13.38
C ILE A 504 -15.63 -10.41 14.37
N PHE A 505 -14.73 -9.90 15.23
CA PHE A 505 -13.99 -10.69 16.20
C PHE A 505 -13.36 -11.97 15.61
N HIS A 506 -12.74 -11.85 14.44
CA HIS A 506 -12.11 -12.94 13.66
C HIS A 506 -13.10 -14.01 13.16
N ARG A 507 -14.35 -13.66 12.94
CA ARG A 507 -15.39 -14.53 12.37
C ARG A 507 -15.97 -13.95 11.09
N GLU A 508 -16.27 -14.83 10.15
CA GLU A 508 -16.84 -14.48 8.86
C GLU A 508 -18.36 -14.45 8.89
N PHE A 509 -18.95 -13.41 8.29
CA PHE A 509 -20.38 -13.28 8.08
C PHE A 509 -20.63 -12.82 6.65
N TRP A 510 -20.97 -13.77 5.79
CA TRP A 510 -21.33 -13.50 4.41
C TRP A 510 -22.77 -12.99 4.31
N PRO A 511 -23.10 -12.17 3.27
CA PRO A 511 -24.50 -11.90 2.95
C PRO A 511 -25.26 -13.22 2.72
N THR A 512 -26.46 -13.34 3.26
CA THR A 512 -27.23 -14.61 3.25
C THR A 512 -27.61 -15.07 1.83
N ASN A 513 -27.69 -14.14 0.87
CA ASN A 513 -28.03 -14.37 -0.54
C ASN A 513 -26.82 -14.37 -1.48
N ILE A 514 -25.59 -14.34 -0.96
CA ILE A 514 -24.37 -14.13 -1.74
C ILE A 514 -24.17 -15.20 -2.83
N ASP A 515 -24.51 -16.46 -2.57
CA ASP A 515 -24.39 -17.55 -3.54
C ASP A 515 -25.24 -17.28 -4.79
N LYS A 516 -26.45 -16.76 -4.60
CA LYS A 516 -27.34 -16.38 -5.69
C LYS A 516 -26.76 -15.24 -6.52
N ILE A 517 -26.19 -14.23 -5.85
CA ILE A 517 -25.59 -13.08 -6.52
C ILE A 517 -24.33 -13.50 -7.30
N ILE A 518 -23.46 -14.34 -6.72
CA ILE A 518 -22.29 -14.89 -7.40
C ILE A 518 -22.70 -15.67 -8.65
N ASN A 519 -23.73 -16.53 -8.54
CA ASN A 519 -24.24 -17.30 -9.69
C ASN A 519 -24.84 -16.38 -10.77
N THR A 520 -25.47 -15.27 -10.37
CA THR A 520 -25.94 -14.24 -11.30
C THR A 520 -24.77 -13.56 -12.01
N PHE A 521 -23.74 -13.19 -11.26
CA PHE A 521 -22.51 -12.64 -11.85
C PHE A 521 -21.89 -13.60 -12.86
N ILE A 522 -21.69 -14.86 -12.50
CA ILE A 522 -21.09 -15.88 -13.40
C ILE A 522 -21.81 -15.94 -14.73
N LYS A 523 -23.15 -15.88 -14.73
CA LYS A 523 -24.01 -15.96 -15.93
C LYS A 523 -24.14 -14.65 -16.68
N SER A 524 -23.81 -13.51 -16.07
CA SER A 524 -23.96 -12.17 -16.65
C SER A 524 -22.81 -11.81 -17.61
N ASP A 525 -23.01 -10.74 -18.37
CA ASP A 525 -21.99 -10.08 -19.20
C ASP A 525 -21.05 -9.14 -18.39
N LYS A 526 -21.30 -9.00 -17.09
CA LYS A 526 -20.49 -8.19 -16.19
C LYS A 526 -19.09 -8.77 -16.06
N ILE A 527 -18.08 -7.89 -16.00
CA ILE A 527 -16.65 -8.28 -15.99
C ILE A 527 -16.10 -8.24 -14.56
N ILE A 528 -16.53 -7.26 -13.78
CA ILE A 528 -16.09 -7.04 -12.39
C ILE A 528 -17.24 -7.29 -11.42
N PHE A 529 -16.97 -8.06 -10.37
CA PHE A 529 -17.88 -8.20 -9.23
C PHE A 529 -17.18 -7.70 -7.97
N ALA A 530 -17.85 -6.84 -7.22
CA ALA A 530 -17.30 -6.22 -6.03
C ALA A 530 -18.14 -6.53 -4.79
N ILE A 531 -17.45 -6.95 -3.71
CA ILE A 531 -18.06 -7.22 -2.39
C ILE A 531 -17.34 -6.37 -1.35
N PRO A 532 -18.01 -5.38 -0.73
CA PRO A 532 -17.41 -4.63 0.37
C PRO A 532 -17.15 -5.53 1.58
N ILE A 533 -16.11 -5.20 2.33
CA ILE A 533 -15.75 -5.87 3.59
C ILE A 533 -15.79 -4.87 4.73
N GLY A 534 -16.65 -5.10 5.71
CA GLY A 534 -16.65 -4.42 6.99
C GLY A 534 -15.86 -5.24 8.02
N ILE A 535 -14.82 -4.65 8.62
CA ILE A 535 -14.01 -5.27 9.67
C ILE A 535 -14.31 -4.55 10.97
N ASP A 536 -14.83 -5.27 11.96
CA ASP A 536 -15.23 -4.71 13.24
C ASP A 536 -14.56 -5.46 14.41
N LEU A 537 -13.83 -4.72 15.24
CA LEU A 537 -13.12 -5.20 16.40
C LEU A 537 -13.39 -4.25 17.60
N GLU A 538 -12.99 -4.67 18.80
CA GLU A 538 -13.13 -3.87 20.02
C GLU A 538 -12.47 -2.47 19.94
N ASN A 539 -11.41 -2.33 19.15
CA ASN A 539 -10.62 -1.10 19.05
C ASN A 539 -10.93 -0.26 17.81
N GLY A 540 -12.02 -0.55 17.10
CA GLY A 540 -12.50 0.21 15.95
C GLY A 540 -12.96 -0.62 14.77
N SER A 541 -13.26 0.06 13.67
CA SER A 541 -13.70 -0.52 12.40
C SER A 541 -12.76 -0.15 11.26
N HIS A 542 -12.72 -0.99 10.23
CA HIS A 542 -11.91 -0.81 9.03
C HIS A 542 -12.63 -1.40 7.82
N ALA A 543 -12.30 -0.94 6.62
CA ALA A 543 -12.91 -1.45 5.40
C ALA A 543 -11.87 -1.94 4.40
N ASN A 544 -12.22 -3.03 3.74
CA ASN A 544 -11.55 -3.59 2.58
C ASN A 544 -12.56 -3.82 1.45
N ILE A 545 -12.13 -4.37 0.33
CA ILE A 545 -13.02 -4.80 -0.75
C ILE A 545 -12.48 -6.06 -1.42
N ILE A 546 -13.37 -6.98 -1.75
CA ILE A 546 -13.09 -8.10 -2.66
C ILE A 546 -13.49 -7.68 -4.06
N ILE A 547 -12.61 -7.87 -5.03
CA ILE A 547 -12.88 -7.63 -6.46
C ILE A 547 -12.62 -8.92 -7.22
N ILE A 548 -13.62 -9.39 -7.95
CA ILE A 548 -13.54 -10.58 -8.79
C ILE A 548 -13.56 -10.12 -10.25
N ASP A 549 -12.52 -10.46 -10.98
CA ASP A 549 -12.29 -10.03 -12.37
C ASP A 549 -12.29 -11.23 -13.33
N LYS A 550 -13.32 -11.30 -14.19
CA LYS A 550 -13.46 -12.36 -15.20
C LYS A 550 -12.41 -12.29 -16.30
N GLN A 551 -11.94 -11.08 -16.64
CA GLN A 551 -10.99 -10.88 -17.74
C GLN A 551 -9.62 -11.47 -17.41
N PHE A 552 -9.16 -11.25 -16.17
CA PHE A 552 -7.86 -11.74 -15.72
C PHE A 552 -7.94 -13.05 -14.94
N LYS A 553 -9.15 -13.55 -14.62
CA LYS A 553 -9.39 -14.67 -13.72
C LYS A 553 -8.70 -14.48 -12.36
N ILE A 554 -8.93 -13.33 -11.75
CA ILE A 554 -8.32 -12.92 -10.49
C ILE A 554 -9.42 -12.59 -9.49
N ILE A 555 -9.19 -13.00 -8.25
CA ILE A 555 -9.89 -12.53 -7.06
C ILE A 555 -8.87 -11.77 -6.22
N GLU A 556 -9.09 -10.50 -5.95
CA GLU A 556 -8.20 -9.68 -5.15
C GLU A 556 -8.89 -9.11 -3.92
N ARG A 557 -8.20 -9.10 -2.77
CA ARG A 557 -8.63 -8.33 -1.61
C ARG A 557 -7.77 -7.06 -1.52
N PHE A 558 -8.40 -5.93 -1.76
CA PHE A 558 -7.72 -4.64 -1.67
C PHE A 558 -7.76 -4.11 -0.24
N GLU A 559 -6.57 -3.76 0.28
CA GLU A 559 -6.35 -3.13 1.58
C GLU A 559 -5.83 -1.69 1.38
N PRO A 560 -6.58 -0.66 1.77
CA PRO A 560 -6.17 0.74 1.56
C PRO A 560 -4.83 1.13 2.19
N ASN A 561 -4.43 0.47 3.27
CA ASN A 561 -3.14 0.70 3.93
C ASN A 561 -1.95 0.05 3.21
N GLY A 562 -2.20 -0.76 2.19
CA GLY A 562 -1.17 -1.45 1.42
C GLY A 562 -1.05 -2.94 1.75
N SER A 563 0.14 -3.52 1.62
CA SER A 563 0.34 -4.96 1.89
C SER A 563 0.28 -5.32 3.39
N ASN A 564 0.27 -4.32 4.26
CA ASN A 564 0.27 -4.48 5.71
C ASN A 564 -1.05 -4.04 6.34
N GLU A 565 -1.39 -4.61 7.51
CA GLU A 565 -2.52 -4.15 8.32
C GLU A 565 -2.27 -2.73 8.85
N PRO A 566 -3.34 -1.96 9.13
CA PRO A 566 -3.21 -0.66 9.78
C PRO A 566 -2.45 -0.77 11.11
N VAL A 567 -1.69 0.25 11.42
CA VAL A 567 -0.92 0.28 12.69
C VAL A 567 -1.87 0.25 13.88
N ASN A 568 -1.64 -0.67 14.82
CA ASN A 568 -2.43 -0.91 16.01
C ASN A 568 -3.86 -1.45 15.76
N PHE A 569 -4.17 -1.92 14.56
CA PHE A 569 -5.45 -2.53 14.22
C PHE A 569 -5.21 -3.94 13.66
N TYR A 570 -5.07 -4.92 14.55
CA TYR A 570 -4.78 -6.30 14.18
C TYR A 570 -6.08 -7.09 13.99
N TYR A 571 -6.44 -7.37 12.75
CA TYR A 571 -7.66 -8.09 12.39
C TYR A 571 -7.42 -9.51 11.86
N ASN A 572 -6.19 -10.01 12.01
CA ASN A 572 -5.77 -11.34 11.53
C ASN A 572 -6.03 -11.52 10.01
N LYS A 573 -5.34 -10.69 9.21
CA LYS A 573 -5.50 -10.68 7.75
C LYS A 573 -5.31 -12.04 7.09
N ASN A 574 -4.43 -12.89 7.65
CA ASN A 574 -4.15 -14.21 7.08
C ASN A 574 -5.35 -15.15 7.22
N LEU A 575 -6.04 -15.11 8.37
CA LEU A 575 -7.27 -15.86 8.59
C LEU A 575 -8.38 -15.36 7.67
N LEU A 576 -8.52 -14.04 7.56
CA LEU A 576 -9.48 -13.42 6.66
C LEU A 576 -9.27 -13.88 5.21
N ASP A 577 -8.02 -13.79 4.71
CA ASP A 577 -7.70 -14.23 3.35
C ASP A 577 -7.95 -15.73 3.13
N PHE A 578 -7.58 -16.56 4.10
CA PHE A 578 -7.84 -18.00 4.05
C PHE A 578 -9.34 -18.31 3.95
N LYS A 579 -10.16 -17.63 4.76
CA LYS A 579 -11.62 -17.84 4.75
C LYS A 579 -12.26 -17.37 3.45
N ILE A 580 -11.91 -16.17 2.97
CA ILE A 580 -12.40 -15.64 1.69
C ILE A 580 -12.01 -16.57 0.54
N LYS A 581 -10.74 -16.97 0.48
CA LYS A 581 -10.24 -17.87 -0.56
C LYS A 581 -11.01 -19.18 -0.58
N ASN A 582 -11.10 -19.87 0.55
CA ASN A 582 -11.80 -21.17 0.62
C ASN A 582 -13.27 -21.09 0.23
N TYR A 583 -13.94 -20.00 0.58
CA TYR A 583 -15.33 -19.81 0.20
C TYR A 583 -15.49 -19.59 -1.30
N LEU A 584 -14.71 -18.67 -1.88
CA LEU A 584 -14.82 -18.29 -3.28
C LEU A 584 -14.25 -19.33 -4.25
N GLU A 585 -13.31 -20.18 -3.81
CA GLU A 585 -12.78 -21.27 -4.63
C GLU A 585 -13.83 -22.27 -5.07
N ASN A 586 -14.95 -22.42 -4.32
CA ASN A 586 -16.09 -23.26 -4.71
C ASN A 586 -16.81 -22.73 -5.97
N PHE A 587 -16.77 -21.44 -6.24
CA PHE A 587 -17.40 -20.79 -7.39
C PHE A 587 -16.42 -20.50 -8.52
N PHE A 588 -15.15 -20.27 -8.18
CA PHE A 588 -14.08 -19.81 -9.09
C PHE A 588 -12.80 -20.64 -8.93
N PRO A 589 -12.85 -21.97 -9.20
CA PRO A 589 -11.71 -22.86 -8.94
C PRO A 589 -10.46 -22.52 -9.78
N ASP A 590 -10.65 -21.90 -10.96
CA ASP A 590 -9.57 -21.55 -11.89
C ASP A 590 -9.03 -20.12 -11.70
N TYR A 591 -9.48 -19.38 -10.67
CA TYR A 591 -9.07 -18.01 -10.46
C TYR A 591 -7.90 -17.93 -9.47
N GLU A 592 -6.96 -17.04 -9.76
CA GLU A 592 -5.86 -16.72 -8.83
C GLU A 592 -6.38 -15.80 -7.71
N TYR A 593 -6.23 -16.22 -6.45
CA TYR A 593 -6.52 -15.35 -5.31
C TYR A 593 -5.28 -14.51 -4.95
N LEU A 594 -5.44 -13.19 -4.96
CA LEU A 594 -4.40 -12.22 -4.60
C LEU A 594 -4.67 -11.64 -3.21
N GLU A 595 -3.85 -12.04 -2.26
CA GLU A 595 -3.74 -11.39 -0.95
C GLU A 595 -3.08 -10.01 -1.14
N PRO A 596 -3.32 -9.01 -0.28
CA PRO A 596 -2.75 -7.66 -0.41
C PRO A 596 -1.24 -7.64 -0.66
N HIS A 597 -0.48 -8.51 -0.02
CA HIS A 597 0.98 -8.58 -0.20
C HIS A 597 1.41 -9.11 -1.58
N ASN A 598 0.50 -9.67 -2.38
CA ASN A 598 0.84 -10.14 -3.73
C ASN A 598 0.86 -9.03 -4.77
N PHE A 599 0.19 -7.88 -4.51
CA PHE A 599 0.01 -6.84 -5.51
C PHE A 599 0.01 -5.41 -4.98
N LEU A 600 -0.16 -5.19 -3.67
CA LEU A 600 -0.11 -3.86 -3.09
C LEU A 600 1.29 -3.53 -2.59
N PRO A 601 1.76 -2.30 -2.77
CA PRO A 601 2.97 -1.83 -2.11
C PRO A 601 2.79 -1.82 -0.60
N ALA A 602 3.90 -1.90 0.12
CA ALA A 602 3.88 -1.87 1.59
C ALA A 602 3.25 -0.59 2.16
N ILE A 603 3.35 0.50 1.42
CA ILE A 603 2.76 1.80 1.74
C ILE A 603 1.57 2.02 0.82
N GLY A 604 0.36 1.89 1.37
CA GLY A 604 -0.88 2.09 0.62
C GLY A 604 -1.34 3.54 0.56
N PHE A 605 -2.47 3.75 -0.11
CA PHE A 605 -3.06 5.09 -0.33
C PHE A 605 -3.43 5.79 0.98
N GLN A 606 -4.05 5.08 1.92
CA GLN A 606 -4.44 5.61 3.22
C GLN A 606 -3.22 5.93 4.09
N THR A 607 -2.18 5.12 4.05
CA THR A 607 -0.92 5.40 4.74
C THR A 607 -0.29 6.69 4.23
N LEU A 608 -0.29 6.92 2.92
CA LEU A 608 0.23 8.15 2.30
C LEU A 608 -0.63 9.37 2.66
N GLU A 609 -1.95 9.23 2.71
CA GLU A 609 -2.87 10.27 3.19
C GLU A 609 -2.55 10.64 4.65
N MET A 610 -2.35 9.66 5.53
CA MET A 610 -2.00 9.88 6.94
C MET A 610 -0.64 10.59 7.10
N ILE A 611 0.34 10.31 6.24
CA ILE A 611 1.64 10.99 6.23
C ILE A 611 1.48 12.47 5.89
N GLU A 612 0.63 12.84 4.94
CA GLU A 612 0.31 14.23 4.62
C GLU A 612 -0.30 14.98 5.82
N ASN A 613 -1.12 14.30 6.63
CA ASN A 613 -1.80 14.87 7.78
C ASN A 613 -0.89 15.14 8.99
N LYS A 614 0.26 14.48 9.12
CA LYS A 614 1.22 14.70 10.24
C LYS A 614 1.71 16.15 10.35
N LYS A 615 1.61 16.93 9.29
CA LYS A 615 1.99 18.37 9.26
C LYS A 615 0.86 19.32 9.70
N MET A 616 -0.38 18.85 9.83
CA MET A 616 -1.52 19.66 10.24
C MET A 616 -2.04 19.19 11.60
N LYS A 617 -1.94 20.05 12.63
CA LYS A 617 -2.57 19.80 13.93
C LYS A 617 -4.08 19.67 13.76
N LYS A 618 -4.60 18.48 14.07
CA LYS A 618 -6.01 18.13 14.30
C LYS A 618 -7.06 18.66 13.31
N ILE A 619 -7.46 17.86 12.36
CA ILE A 619 -8.86 17.53 12.08
C ILE A 619 -8.81 16.02 11.73
N GLY A 620 -9.04 15.17 12.73
CA GLY A 620 -9.23 13.74 12.50
C GLY A 620 -10.64 13.57 11.94
N ASP A 621 -10.78 12.94 10.76
CA ASP A 621 -12.03 12.33 10.38
C ASP A 621 -12.21 11.09 11.28
N PRO A 622 -13.30 10.96 12.05
CA PRO A 622 -13.42 9.92 13.08
C PRO A 622 -13.41 8.49 12.54
N GLY A 623 -13.72 8.29 11.24
CA GLY A 623 -13.83 6.97 10.61
C GLY A 623 -12.72 6.61 9.61
N GLY A 624 -11.84 7.54 9.24
CA GLY A 624 -10.86 7.34 8.15
C GLY A 624 -11.52 7.16 6.77
N PHE A 625 -10.74 7.28 5.69
CA PHE A 625 -11.24 7.13 4.32
C PHE A 625 -10.98 5.75 3.72
N CYS A 626 -10.88 4.70 4.54
CA CYS A 626 -10.66 3.33 4.04
C CYS A 626 -11.71 2.90 3.00
N VAL A 627 -12.99 3.13 3.29
CA VAL A 627 -14.09 2.89 2.33
C VAL A 627 -13.91 3.72 1.06
N GLY A 628 -13.63 5.01 1.20
CA GLY A 628 -13.40 5.91 0.07
C GLY A 628 -12.29 5.39 -0.85
N TRP A 629 -11.17 4.94 -0.30
CA TRP A 629 -10.08 4.36 -1.07
C TRP A 629 -10.45 3.04 -1.74
N CYS A 630 -11.28 2.20 -1.10
CA CYS A 630 -11.83 0.98 -1.72
C CYS A 630 -12.67 1.32 -2.96
N LEU A 631 -13.57 2.30 -2.84
CA LEU A 631 -14.42 2.77 -3.94
C LEU A 631 -13.60 3.39 -5.07
N TRP A 632 -12.65 4.26 -4.73
CA TRP A 632 -11.78 4.90 -5.72
C TRP A 632 -10.93 3.87 -6.48
N TYR A 633 -10.33 2.92 -5.77
CA TYR A 633 -9.55 1.86 -6.40
C TYR A 633 -10.41 0.97 -7.31
N LEU A 634 -11.62 0.60 -6.87
CA LEU A 634 -12.57 -0.15 -7.69
C LEU A 634 -12.88 0.57 -9.02
N GLU A 635 -13.12 1.89 -8.96
CA GLU A 635 -13.35 2.69 -10.17
C GLU A 635 -12.12 2.70 -11.09
N GLN A 636 -10.90 2.82 -10.54
CA GLN A 636 -9.69 2.75 -11.34
C GLN A 636 -9.50 1.35 -11.97
N ARG A 637 -9.85 0.27 -11.26
CA ARG A 637 -9.86 -1.09 -11.82
C ARG A 637 -10.79 -1.21 -13.03
N ILE A 638 -11.99 -0.65 -12.93
CA ILE A 638 -12.97 -0.66 -14.02
C ILE A 638 -12.48 0.22 -15.19
N LYS A 639 -12.02 1.42 -14.90
CA LYS A 639 -11.62 2.40 -15.91
C LYS A 639 -10.44 1.95 -16.77
N TYR A 640 -9.44 1.35 -16.15
CA TYR A 640 -8.19 1.03 -16.86
C TYR A 640 -8.08 -0.42 -17.31
N MET A 641 -8.84 -1.34 -16.72
CA MET A 641 -8.81 -2.77 -17.06
C MET A 641 -7.38 -3.34 -17.16
N VAL A 642 -6.54 -2.97 -16.20
CA VAL A 642 -5.13 -3.37 -16.11
C VAL A 642 -4.97 -4.42 -15.02
N ASN A 643 -4.02 -5.35 -15.21
CA ASN A 643 -3.72 -6.36 -14.19
C ASN A 643 -3.42 -5.69 -12.83
N PRO A 644 -4.10 -6.09 -11.74
CA PRO A 644 -3.97 -5.47 -10.41
C PRO A 644 -2.54 -5.43 -9.88
N LYS A 645 -1.72 -6.44 -10.20
CA LYS A 645 -0.32 -6.54 -9.74
C LYS A 645 0.53 -5.33 -10.11
N LYS A 646 0.10 -4.53 -11.10
CA LYS A 646 0.83 -3.33 -11.55
C LYS A 646 0.08 -2.03 -11.28
N LEU A 647 -1.22 -2.10 -11.00
CA LEU A 647 -2.07 -0.91 -10.99
C LEU A 647 -1.84 -0.03 -9.76
N ALA A 648 -1.88 -0.62 -8.56
CA ALA A 648 -1.86 0.14 -7.31
C ALA A 648 -0.61 1.04 -7.18
N TYR A 649 0.58 0.45 -7.39
CA TYR A 649 1.82 1.22 -7.33
C TYR A 649 1.88 2.31 -8.40
N LYS A 650 1.45 2.00 -9.63
CA LYS A 650 1.39 2.97 -10.73
C LYS A 650 0.47 4.16 -10.42
N LEU A 651 -0.69 3.91 -9.80
CA LEU A 651 -1.59 4.98 -9.37
C LEU A 651 -0.93 5.88 -8.31
N ILE A 652 -0.25 5.32 -7.31
CA ILE A 652 0.47 6.07 -6.29
C ILE A 652 1.52 6.99 -6.92
N ILE A 653 2.34 6.45 -7.82
CA ILE A 653 3.37 7.25 -8.50
C ILE A 653 2.75 8.37 -9.35
N LYS A 654 1.63 8.10 -10.03
CA LYS A 654 0.94 9.13 -10.84
C LYS A 654 0.33 10.24 -9.98
N ILE A 655 -0.26 9.91 -8.81
CA ILE A 655 -0.77 10.90 -7.86
C ILE A 655 0.39 11.81 -7.41
N LYS A 656 1.50 11.21 -6.99
CA LYS A 656 2.69 11.94 -6.54
C LYS A 656 3.31 12.78 -7.67
N ALA A 657 3.46 12.21 -8.87
CA ALA A 657 4.03 12.91 -10.02
C ALA A 657 3.24 14.16 -10.43
N LYS A 658 1.92 14.14 -10.23
CA LYS A 658 1.04 15.30 -10.46
C LYS A 658 0.90 16.22 -9.25
N ASN A 659 1.64 15.97 -8.17
CA ASN A 659 1.56 16.70 -6.91
C ASN A 659 0.11 16.81 -6.37
N ILE A 660 -0.68 15.76 -6.59
CA ILE A 660 -2.05 15.69 -6.08
C ILE A 660 -1.98 15.24 -4.63
N SER A 661 -2.63 15.98 -3.73
CA SER A 661 -2.78 15.56 -2.34
C SER A 661 -3.68 14.32 -2.26
N PHE A 662 -3.22 13.24 -1.62
CA PHE A 662 -4.02 12.03 -1.38
C PHE A 662 -5.29 12.36 -0.60
N LYS A 663 -5.18 13.23 0.42
CA LYS A 663 -6.30 13.70 1.21
C LYS A 663 -7.34 14.43 0.37
N ASN A 664 -6.91 15.39 -0.45
CA ASN A 664 -7.84 16.17 -1.27
C ASN A 664 -8.47 15.31 -2.37
N LEU A 665 -7.71 14.38 -2.95
CA LEU A 665 -8.20 13.46 -3.96
C LEU A 665 -9.37 12.63 -3.42
N ILE A 666 -9.17 11.97 -2.27
CA ILE A 666 -10.20 11.06 -1.77
C ILE A 666 -11.45 11.81 -1.27
N ARG A 667 -11.27 12.97 -0.62
CA ARG A 667 -12.39 13.79 -0.16
C ARG A 667 -13.23 14.33 -1.30
N SER A 668 -12.60 14.86 -2.35
CA SER A 668 -13.32 15.31 -3.54
C SER A 668 -14.08 14.18 -4.19
N TYR A 669 -13.45 13.00 -4.31
CA TYR A 669 -14.03 11.84 -4.93
C TYR A 669 -15.29 11.35 -4.20
N VAL A 670 -15.21 11.12 -2.89
CA VAL A 670 -16.37 10.64 -2.12
C VAL A 670 -17.50 11.68 -2.10
N ASN A 671 -17.18 12.98 -2.03
CA ASN A 671 -18.20 14.02 -2.11
C ASN A 671 -18.94 14.01 -3.46
N GLU A 672 -18.23 13.77 -4.57
CA GLU A 672 -18.85 13.66 -5.90
C GLU A 672 -19.81 12.45 -5.96
N LEU A 673 -19.49 11.34 -5.30
CA LEU A 673 -20.39 10.18 -5.21
C LEU A 673 -21.62 10.47 -4.36
N LEU A 674 -21.43 11.06 -3.17
CA LEU A 674 -22.54 11.36 -2.24
C LEU A 674 -23.55 12.34 -2.83
N GLN A 675 -23.08 13.34 -3.58
CA GLN A 675 -23.95 14.30 -4.27
C GLN A 675 -24.87 13.65 -5.34
N GLN A 676 -24.54 12.48 -5.82
CA GLN A 676 -25.32 11.79 -6.85
C GLN A 676 -26.46 10.90 -6.30
N CYS A 677 -26.39 10.49 -5.03
CA CYS A 677 -27.39 9.60 -4.45
C CYS A 677 -27.79 10.00 -3.02
N ARG A 678 -26.85 9.98 -2.06
CA ARG A 678 -27.16 10.21 -0.63
C ARG A 678 -27.74 11.61 -0.38
N ASP A 679 -27.06 12.65 -0.85
CA ASP A 679 -27.45 14.03 -0.57
C ASP A 679 -28.85 14.37 -1.12
N PRO A 680 -29.25 13.96 -2.34
CA PRO A 680 -30.62 14.09 -2.81
C PRO A 680 -31.66 13.40 -1.92
N ILE A 681 -31.37 12.17 -1.44
CA ILE A 681 -32.28 11.43 -0.54
C ILE A 681 -32.50 12.20 0.76
N LEU A 682 -31.41 12.64 1.39
CA LEU A 682 -31.49 13.40 2.64
C LEU A 682 -32.21 14.73 2.46
N GLN A 683 -31.97 15.41 1.35
CA GLN A 683 -32.62 16.69 1.04
C GLN A 683 -34.14 16.53 0.84
N GLU A 684 -34.60 15.48 0.15
CA GLU A 684 -36.02 15.22 -0.07
C GLU A 684 -36.75 14.94 1.25
N LEU A 685 -36.09 14.29 2.20
CA LEU A 685 -36.63 13.98 3.51
C LEU A 685 -36.43 15.10 4.55
N ASN A 686 -35.82 16.22 4.19
CA ASN A 686 -35.41 17.31 5.11
C ASN A 686 -34.58 16.79 6.28
N LEU A 687 -33.60 15.94 6.01
CA LEU A 687 -32.66 15.38 6.98
C LEU A 687 -31.24 15.92 6.73
N ASP A 688 -30.49 16.08 7.82
CA ASP A 688 -29.02 16.24 7.79
C ASP A 688 -28.33 14.92 8.13
N ILE A 689 -27.12 14.72 7.65
CA ILE A 689 -26.36 13.51 7.97
C ILE A 689 -26.14 13.35 9.49
N ASN A 690 -26.05 14.46 10.24
CA ASN A 690 -25.92 14.43 11.68
C ASN A 690 -27.18 13.89 12.38
N ASP A 691 -28.36 14.00 11.76
CA ASP A 691 -29.58 13.41 12.31
C ASP A 691 -29.46 11.88 12.33
N ILE A 692 -28.85 11.30 11.29
CA ILE A 692 -28.62 9.86 11.21
C ILE A 692 -27.52 9.42 12.17
N ILE A 693 -26.39 10.15 12.23
CA ILE A 693 -25.27 9.83 13.11
C ILE A 693 -25.68 9.89 14.58
N ASN A 694 -26.53 10.84 14.95
CA ASN A 694 -27.00 11.03 16.32
C ASN A 694 -28.24 10.23 16.66
N GLU A 695 -28.68 9.30 15.79
CA GLU A 695 -29.89 8.47 15.95
C GLU A 695 -31.18 9.29 16.18
N ASN A 696 -31.22 10.52 15.64
CA ASN A 696 -32.38 11.40 15.76
C ASN A 696 -33.46 11.13 14.71
N VAL A 697 -33.37 10.04 13.96
CA VAL A 697 -34.28 9.66 12.89
C VAL A 697 -35.29 8.62 13.40
N ASP A 698 -36.58 8.94 13.33
CA ASP A 698 -37.64 8.02 13.69
C ASP A 698 -37.77 6.85 12.68
N ASP A 699 -38.49 5.80 13.10
CA ASP A 699 -38.68 4.58 12.29
C ASP A 699 -39.33 4.85 10.94
N ASN A 700 -40.25 5.82 10.87
CA ASN A 700 -40.96 6.12 9.63
C ASN A 700 -39.99 6.74 8.60
N LYS A 701 -39.25 7.73 9.00
CA LYS A 701 -38.22 8.37 8.14
C LYS A 701 -37.13 7.40 7.73
N TYR A 702 -36.72 6.51 8.65
CA TYR A 702 -35.75 5.48 8.31
C TYR A 702 -36.28 4.54 7.22
N ASN A 703 -37.57 4.12 7.33
CA ASN A 703 -38.23 3.30 6.31
C ASN A 703 -38.38 4.04 4.97
N GLU A 704 -38.55 5.38 5.00
CA GLU A 704 -38.56 6.20 3.79
C GLU A 704 -37.18 6.25 3.11
N ILE A 705 -36.09 6.40 3.86
CA ILE A 705 -34.71 6.29 3.34
C ILE A 705 -34.53 4.94 2.65
N GLN A 706 -34.90 3.84 3.31
CA GLN A 706 -34.79 2.50 2.73
C GLN A 706 -35.57 2.37 1.40
N LYS A 707 -36.81 2.81 1.36
CA LYS A 707 -37.60 2.80 0.12
C LYS A 707 -36.98 3.57 -1.02
N MET A 708 -36.41 4.75 -0.73
CA MET A 708 -35.71 5.54 -1.75
C MET A 708 -34.48 4.84 -2.28
N ILE A 709 -33.72 4.18 -1.41
CA ILE A 709 -32.56 3.37 -1.80
C ILE A 709 -33.01 2.14 -2.64
N GLU A 710 -34.08 1.47 -2.25
CA GLU A 710 -34.68 0.35 -3.02
C GLU A 710 -35.10 0.80 -4.46
N ILE A 711 -35.69 1.99 -4.58
CA ILE A 711 -36.01 2.57 -5.89
C ILE A 711 -34.73 2.79 -6.71
N GLU A 712 -33.68 3.33 -6.07
CA GLU A 712 -32.41 3.57 -6.74
C GLU A 712 -31.74 2.27 -7.22
N ILE A 713 -31.85 1.18 -6.45
CA ILE A 713 -31.34 -0.14 -6.83
C ILE A 713 -32.14 -0.76 -7.95
N ASN A 714 -33.49 -0.70 -7.90
CA ASN A 714 -34.35 -1.28 -8.92
C ASN A 714 -34.25 -0.56 -10.29
N ASN A 715 -33.60 0.57 -10.36
CA ASN A 715 -33.30 1.30 -11.60
C ASN A 715 -32.02 0.83 -12.32
N PHE A 716 -31.39 -0.30 -11.90
CA PHE A 716 -30.18 -0.84 -12.53
C PHE A 716 -30.42 -1.65 -13.80
#